data_c3bf456261e9abfd7189b86ba535980e
#
_entry.id   c3bf456261e9abfd7189b86ba535980e
#
_cell.length_a   1.000
_cell.length_b   1.000
_cell.length_c   1.000
_cell.angle_alpha   90.00
_cell.angle_beta   90.00
_cell.angle_gamma   90.00
#
_symmetry.space_group_name_H-M   'P 1'
#
loop_
_entity.id
_entity.type
_entity.pdbx_description
1 polymer ?
#
loop_
_entity_poly.entity_id
_entity_poly.type
_entity_poly.pdbx_seq_one_letter_code
_entity_poly.pdbx_strand_id
1 'polypeptide(L)'
;MRHRRSWFVPALLLAVVTAVGLPPGSAAAQEEEDGQVVVGRLRLEPCQDLEGAWCGNLRVPFDREGPDAGTVPIGFEWYPAEQVAVGTIVAMEGGPGYPSTGSRDSYLELFGGLRGSRNLLLVDNRGTGGSGVVDCRPLQRWHLALGEDEYDRRVAACGDQLNSSRRRPGDGLVHGSDLYGTANAARDLADVLEALETGPVDLYGDSYGSYFGQAFAARYPRLLRSLTLDATWPVLGADPFYVSTIETARIAFDQTCRRSVACALAAPGSSMARIGALAQRLRRAPVVGRTREPGKAPSTWRVDVGVLVALVNNAGSDAGVYRELDAAARAVLRRGDGAPLLRLAAKSLYTDDGGPVLEWSAGEYVAVSCTDYPQAFDMRAPPAVRRAQYEATTAALPTDVFAPFTVKEWTTSPVAEFDDCVSWPAPVRHDPPITRSTGAPPWGSPDPSGSPPLVPPTLPVLVLSGGLDTLTPWTDGAVVAAQLGPSARWVKVENTIHVTALADPYGCASGLVRQFVRRPERLHSMDTSCARRIPEVRVVGEFPRRLSGTTPASPRKGNQAKAAGRRLAAVGAAAVGDAIAQWWYLPGSRGHGLRGGWFSAEGDESVQLDLHKVRFVADATVEGRATWNTATGLVTARVVVKGPRRATATVRMRWHDLARHPRATLTGRTGAGARLAAVLPAP
;
A
#
# COMPACT_ATOMS: atom_id res chain seq x y z
N MET A 1 -10.65 -61.49 11.94
CA MET A 1 -11.44 -62.74 11.77
C MET A 1 -12.60 -62.50 10.82
N ARG A 2 -12.64 -63.35 9.77
CA ARG A 2 -13.76 -63.68 8.85
C ARG A 2 -14.28 -62.57 7.93
N HIS A 3 -13.78 -62.54 6.70
CA HIS A 3 -14.30 -63.02 5.38
C HIS A 3 -15.85 -63.07 5.25
N ARG A 4 -16.39 -62.39 4.23
CA ARG A 4 -17.22 -63.06 3.18
C ARG A 4 -17.14 -62.27 1.86
N ARG A 5 -16.99 -63.11 0.80
CA ARG A 5 -16.86 -62.77 -0.64
C ARG A 5 -18.21 -62.78 -1.35
N SER A 6 -18.21 -62.13 -2.51
CA SER A 6 -18.84 -62.42 -3.80
C SER A 6 -20.32 -61.94 -3.94
N TRP A 7 -20.73 -61.36 -5.09
CA TRP A 7 -20.72 -61.94 -6.45
C TRP A 7 -20.90 -60.86 -7.51
N PHE A 8 -20.25 -61.00 -8.69
CA PHE A 8 -20.41 -60.21 -9.89
C PHE A 8 -21.68 -60.61 -10.68
N VAL A 9 -22.37 -59.60 -11.29
CA VAL A 9 -23.16 -59.73 -12.53
C VAL A 9 -22.94 -58.48 -13.37
N PRO A 10 -22.54 -58.55 -14.65
CA PRO A 10 -22.37 -57.41 -15.51
C PRO A 10 -23.68 -57.08 -16.24
N ALA A 11 -24.18 -55.88 -16.05
CA ALA A 11 -25.23 -55.32 -16.92
C ALA A 11 -24.58 -54.34 -17.91
N LEU A 12 -24.63 -54.72 -19.18
CA LEU A 12 -24.29 -53.87 -20.32
C LEU A 12 -25.40 -52.79 -20.41
N LEU A 13 -25.04 -51.52 -20.14
CA LEU A 13 -25.88 -50.37 -20.48
C LEU A 13 -25.14 -49.57 -21.59
N LEU A 14 -25.73 -49.61 -22.78
CA LEU A 14 -25.38 -48.71 -23.87
C LEU A 14 -25.70 -47.27 -23.43
N ALA A 15 -24.69 -46.47 -23.15
CA ALA A 15 -24.83 -45.01 -22.97
C ALA A 15 -24.73 -44.32 -24.34
N VAL A 16 -25.86 -43.76 -24.79
CA VAL A 16 -25.89 -42.81 -25.89
C VAL A 16 -25.21 -41.52 -25.42
N VAL A 17 -24.03 -41.22 -25.91
CA VAL A 17 -23.35 -39.96 -25.64
C VAL A 17 -23.99 -38.89 -26.53
N THR A 18 -24.91 -38.11 -25.98
CA THR A 18 -25.26 -36.80 -26.57
C THR A 18 -24.13 -35.84 -26.27
N ALA A 19 -23.40 -35.45 -27.30
CA ALA A 19 -22.43 -34.39 -27.23
C ALA A 19 -23.14 -33.05 -26.90
N VAL A 20 -23.16 -32.70 -25.64
CA VAL A 20 -23.47 -31.32 -25.22
C VAL A 20 -22.22 -30.49 -25.49
N GLY A 21 -22.30 -29.59 -26.46
CA GLY A 21 -21.21 -28.67 -26.78
C GLY A 21 -20.84 -27.86 -25.55
N LEU A 22 -19.61 -28.02 -25.08
CA LEU A 22 -18.99 -27.16 -24.07
C LEU A 22 -18.75 -25.76 -24.68
N PRO A 23 -18.97 -24.68 -23.92
CA PRO A 23 -18.61 -23.35 -24.40
C PRO A 23 -17.09 -23.25 -24.62
N PRO A 24 -16.60 -22.54 -25.66
CA PRO A 24 -15.19 -22.36 -25.88
C PRO A 24 -14.61 -21.44 -24.80
N GLY A 25 -13.59 -21.90 -24.10
CA GLY A 25 -12.69 -21.04 -23.33
C GLY A 25 -12.42 -21.40 -21.89
N SER A 26 -11.66 -22.44 -21.67
CA SER A 26 -10.70 -22.48 -20.54
C SER A 26 -9.53 -23.32 -20.99
N ALA A 27 -8.36 -22.70 -21.11
CA ALA A 27 -7.12 -23.44 -21.37
C ALA A 27 -6.87 -24.41 -20.20
N ALA A 28 -7.06 -25.70 -20.42
CA ALA A 28 -6.62 -26.73 -19.50
C ALA A 28 -5.11 -26.95 -19.74
N ALA A 29 -4.32 -26.80 -18.70
CA ALA A 29 -2.89 -27.15 -18.75
C ALA A 29 -2.74 -28.66 -18.99
N GLN A 30 -1.92 -29.05 -19.98
CA GLN A 30 -1.54 -30.43 -20.24
C GLN A 30 -0.05 -30.60 -19.90
N GLU A 31 0.28 -31.50 -18.96
CA GLU A 31 1.68 -31.86 -18.67
C GLU A 31 2.29 -32.63 -19.86
N GLU A 32 3.48 -32.23 -20.29
CA GLU A 32 4.32 -32.94 -21.26
C GLU A 32 5.40 -33.78 -20.54
N GLU A 33 5.97 -34.79 -21.24
CA GLU A 33 6.95 -35.76 -20.67
C GLU A 33 8.26 -35.12 -20.12
N ASP A 34 8.55 -33.84 -20.45
CA ASP A 34 9.77 -33.12 -20.03
C ASP A 34 9.55 -32.17 -18.81
N GLY A 35 8.46 -32.30 -18.07
CA GLY A 35 8.19 -31.44 -16.90
C GLY A 35 7.77 -30.00 -17.26
N GLN A 36 7.41 -29.76 -18.51
CA GLN A 36 6.81 -28.50 -18.98
C GLN A 36 5.29 -28.64 -19.06
N VAL A 37 4.59 -27.51 -19.04
CA VAL A 37 3.14 -27.45 -19.27
C VAL A 37 2.84 -26.57 -20.47
N VAL A 38 1.88 -26.99 -21.28
CA VAL A 38 1.34 -26.16 -22.39
C VAL A 38 0.08 -25.47 -21.92
N VAL A 39 0.06 -24.13 -22.04
CA VAL A 39 -1.11 -23.29 -21.76
C VAL A 39 -1.36 -22.42 -22.98
N GLY A 40 -2.49 -22.62 -23.64
CA GLY A 40 -2.77 -22.00 -24.93
C GLY A 40 -1.69 -22.36 -25.96
N ARG A 41 -0.96 -21.36 -26.45
CA ARG A 41 0.13 -21.53 -27.44
C ARG A 41 1.53 -21.49 -26.81
N LEU A 42 1.63 -21.37 -25.48
CA LEU A 42 2.90 -21.19 -24.78
C LEU A 42 3.29 -22.44 -24.01
N ARG A 43 4.59 -22.74 -24.02
CA ARG A 43 5.23 -23.72 -23.16
C ARG A 43 5.77 -23.00 -21.93
N LEU A 44 5.39 -23.48 -20.75
CA LEU A 44 5.79 -22.90 -19.47
C LEU A 44 6.67 -23.90 -18.74
N GLU A 45 7.65 -23.37 -18.00
CA GLU A 45 8.56 -24.15 -17.16
C GLU A 45 8.14 -24.03 -15.69
N PRO A 46 8.43 -25.02 -14.84
CA PRO A 46 8.26 -24.86 -13.41
C PRO A 46 9.02 -23.60 -12.92
N CYS A 47 8.40 -22.75 -12.15
CA CYS A 47 9.10 -21.62 -11.55
C CYS A 47 10.14 -22.14 -10.53
N GLN A 48 11.34 -21.60 -10.57
CA GLN A 48 12.38 -21.95 -9.62
C GLN A 48 11.91 -21.60 -8.19
N ASP A 49 12.07 -22.55 -7.26
CA ASP A 49 11.73 -22.38 -5.83
C ASP A 49 10.25 -22.05 -5.51
N LEU A 50 9.32 -22.23 -6.47
CA LEU A 50 7.88 -21.99 -6.29
C LEU A 50 7.08 -23.26 -6.61
N GLU A 51 6.54 -23.91 -5.59
CA GLU A 51 5.73 -25.11 -5.77
C GLU A 51 4.37 -24.80 -6.43
N GLY A 52 4.04 -25.54 -7.48
CA GLY A 52 2.76 -25.41 -8.19
C GLY A 52 2.61 -24.16 -9.05
N ALA A 53 3.70 -23.46 -9.33
CA ALA A 53 3.77 -22.30 -10.21
C ALA A 53 4.54 -22.61 -11.50
N TRP A 54 4.07 -22.04 -12.60
CA TRP A 54 4.66 -22.15 -13.92
C TRP A 54 5.09 -20.80 -14.43
N CYS A 55 6.34 -20.66 -14.84
CA CYS A 55 6.92 -19.44 -15.35
C CYS A 55 6.97 -19.44 -16.87
N GLY A 56 6.65 -18.30 -17.46
CA GLY A 56 6.73 -18.09 -18.89
C GLY A 56 7.17 -16.69 -19.26
N ASN A 57 7.51 -16.53 -20.52
CA ASN A 57 7.69 -15.20 -21.09
C ASN A 57 7.19 -15.19 -22.54
N LEU A 58 6.63 -14.06 -22.95
CA LEU A 58 6.23 -13.77 -24.32
C LEU A 58 7.13 -12.66 -24.87
N ARG A 59 7.75 -12.88 -26.02
CA ARG A 59 8.49 -11.82 -26.70
C ARG A 59 7.53 -10.97 -27.53
N VAL A 60 7.43 -9.68 -27.18
CA VAL A 60 6.60 -8.70 -27.90
C VAL A 60 7.50 -7.65 -28.56
N PRO A 61 7.05 -6.95 -29.62
CA PRO A 61 7.80 -5.84 -30.20
C PRO A 61 8.12 -4.77 -29.15
N PHE A 62 9.37 -4.34 -29.08
CA PHE A 62 9.74 -3.22 -28.22
C PHE A 62 9.04 -1.94 -28.65
N ASP A 63 9.11 -1.64 -29.95
CA ASP A 63 8.36 -0.56 -30.60
C ASP A 63 7.34 -1.17 -31.57
N ARG A 64 6.05 -1.01 -31.28
CA ARG A 64 4.97 -1.61 -32.08
C ARG A 64 4.74 -0.93 -33.43
N GLU A 65 5.19 0.32 -33.58
CA GLU A 65 5.15 1.05 -34.86
C GLU A 65 6.42 0.85 -35.67
N GLY A 66 7.48 0.37 -35.05
CA GLY A 66 8.77 0.08 -35.67
C GLY A 66 9.32 -1.26 -35.16
N PRO A 67 8.77 -2.41 -35.59
CA PRO A 67 9.12 -3.73 -35.07
C PRO A 67 10.60 -4.08 -35.24
N ASP A 68 11.31 -3.40 -36.17
CA ASP A 68 12.75 -3.54 -36.37
C ASP A 68 13.60 -3.11 -35.16
N ALA A 69 12.98 -2.45 -34.15
CA ALA A 69 13.64 -2.10 -32.89
C ALA A 69 13.91 -3.30 -31.98
N GLY A 70 13.56 -4.52 -32.42
CA GLY A 70 13.67 -5.75 -31.66
C GLY A 70 12.51 -5.98 -30.68
N THR A 71 12.70 -6.93 -29.79
CA THR A 71 11.65 -7.38 -28.86
C THR A 71 12.04 -7.15 -27.40
N VAL A 72 11.03 -7.16 -26.52
CA VAL A 72 11.18 -7.22 -25.06
C VAL A 72 10.44 -8.47 -24.55
N PRO A 73 11.00 -9.22 -23.59
CA PRO A 73 10.26 -10.28 -22.93
C PRO A 73 9.21 -9.69 -22.02
N ILE A 74 8.05 -10.33 -21.94
CA ILE A 74 7.03 -10.07 -20.90
C ILE A 74 6.95 -11.32 -20.05
N GLY A 75 7.51 -11.25 -18.85
CA GLY A 75 7.57 -12.34 -17.89
C GLY A 75 6.27 -12.45 -17.10
N PHE A 76 5.90 -13.67 -16.75
CA PHE A 76 4.73 -13.95 -15.95
C PHE A 76 4.82 -15.27 -15.19
N GLU A 77 4.00 -15.37 -14.13
CA GLU A 77 3.78 -16.59 -13.36
C GLU A 77 2.33 -17.06 -13.56
N TRP A 78 2.16 -18.35 -13.82
CA TRP A 78 0.87 -19.00 -13.99
C TRP A 78 0.65 -20.01 -12.86
N TYR A 79 -0.42 -19.83 -12.14
CA TYR A 79 -0.87 -20.72 -11.08
C TYR A 79 -2.16 -21.39 -11.52
N PRO A 80 -2.15 -22.66 -11.93
CA PRO A 80 -3.34 -23.37 -12.39
C PRO A 80 -4.35 -23.53 -11.26
N ALA A 81 -5.63 -23.61 -11.62
CA ALA A 81 -6.69 -23.99 -10.70
C ALA A 81 -6.46 -25.42 -10.17
N GLU A 82 -6.82 -25.65 -8.91
CA GLU A 82 -6.70 -26.98 -8.28
C GLU A 82 -7.67 -28.00 -8.86
N GLN A 83 -8.75 -27.53 -9.51
CA GLN A 83 -9.77 -28.33 -10.19
C GLN A 83 -9.98 -27.76 -11.60
N VAL A 84 -11.07 -28.18 -12.27
CA VAL A 84 -11.42 -27.64 -13.58
C VAL A 84 -11.57 -26.12 -13.50
N ALA A 85 -10.75 -25.39 -14.27
CA ALA A 85 -10.78 -23.94 -14.29
C ALA A 85 -12.07 -23.42 -14.96
N VAL A 86 -12.74 -22.46 -14.32
CA VAL A 86 -13.90 -21.74 -14.88
C VAL A 86 -13.52 -20.32 -15.33
N GLY A 87 -12.25 -19.96 -15.29
CA GLY A 87 -11.71 -18.69 -15.73
C GLY A 87 -10.37 -18.37 -15.07
N THR A 88 -9.81 -17.24 -15.44
CA THR A 88 -8.49 -16.77 -14.98
C THR A 88 -8.62 -15.42 -14.27
N ILE A 89 -7.95 -15.28 -13.14
CA ILE A 89 -7.74 -13.99 -12.45
C ILE A 89 -6.38 -13.46 -12.89
N VAL A 90 -6.31 -12.19 -13.24
CA VAL A 90 -5.06 -11.46 -13.47
C VAL A 90 -4.88 -10.43 -12.37
N ALA A 91 -3.72 -10.40 -11.73
CA ALA A 91 -3.40 -9.36 -10.75
C ALA A 91 -2.23 -8.50 -11.25
N MET A 92 -2.42 -7.17 -11.15
CA MET A 92 -1.48 -6.15 -11.60
C MET A 92 -1.09 -5.25 -10.44
N GLU A 93 0.21 -5.20 -10.18
CA GLU A 93 0.80 -4.44 -9.07
C GLU A 93 0.86 -2.94 -9.36
N GLY A 94 0.99 -2.18 -8.28
CA GLY A 94 1.15 -0.74 -8.27
C GLY A 94 2.56 -0.22 -8.53
N GLY A 95 2.83 0.93 -7.98
CA GLY A 95 4.07 1.69 -8.13
C GLY A 95 3.85 2.97 -8.91
N PRO A 96 4.11 3.05 -10.23
CA PRO A 96 4.65 2.03 -11.13
C PRO A 96 6.06 1.55 -10.73
N GLY A 97 6.57 0.51 -11.37
CA GLY A 97 7.92 0.01 -11.12
C GLY A 97 8.01 -1.29 -10.31
N TYR A 98 6.93 -1.68 -9.59
CA TYR A 98 6.87 -2.98 -8.93
C TYR A 98 6.43 -4.08 -9.91
N PRO A 99 7.10 -5.25 -9.90
CA PRO A 99 6.62 -6.41 -10.65
C PRO A 99 5.46 -7.09 -9.92
N SER A 100 4.44 -7.53 -10.66
CA SER A 100 3.32 -8.27 -10.07
C SER A 100 3.76 -9.58 -9.43
N THR A 101 4.79 -10.22 -9.98
CA THR A 101 5.41 -11.42 -9.42
C THR A 101 6.11 -11.16 -8.08
N GLY A 102 6.50 -9.92 -7.79
CA GLY A 102 7.07 -9.51 -6.49
C GLY A 102 6.08 -9.57 -5.34
N SER A 103 4.79 -9.35 -5.63
CA SER A 103 3.68 -9.34 -4.64
C SER A 103 2.88 -10.64 -4.62
N ARG A 104 3.45 -11.74 -5.17
CA ARG A 104 2.77 -13.04 -5.31
C ARG A 104 2.12 -13.55 -4.04
N ASP A 105 2.80 -13.44 -2.91
CA ASP A 105 2.29 -13.96 -1.63
C ASP A 105 0.99 -13.26 -1.22
N SER A 106 0.93 -11.94 -1.39
CA SER A 106 -0.27 -11.14 -1.12
C SER A 106 -1.42 -11.50 -2.06
N TYR A 107 -1.14 -11.73 -3.34
CA TYR A 107 -2.15 -12.15 -4.31
C TYR A 107 -2.61 -13.58 -4.09
N LEU A 108 -1.69 -14.50 -3.75
CA LEU A 108 -2.04 -15.86 -3.38
C LEU A 108 -2.92 -15.91 -2.12
N GLU A 109 -2.67 -15.04 -1.14
CA GLU A 109 -3.53 -14.90 0.03
C GLU A 109 -4.90 -14.30 -0.34
N LEU A 110 -4.92 -13.21 -1.11
CA LEU A 110 -6.16 -12.58 -1.55
C LEU A 110 -7.06 -13.53 -2.32
N PHE A 111 -6.49 -14.29 -3.27
CA PHE A 111 -7.25 -15.16 -4.18
C PHE A 111 -7.25 -16.64 -3.80
N GLY A 112 -6.58 -17.05 -2.71
CA GLY A 112 -6.44 -18.46 -2.31
C GLY A 112 -7.77 -19.22 -2.27
N GLY A 113 -8.82 -18.61 -1.74
CA GLY A 113 -10.15 -19.22 -1.71
C GLY A 113 -10.89 -19.30 -3.08
N LEU A 114 -10.28 -18.83 -4.17
CA LEU A 114 -10.80 -18.90 -5.55
C LEU A 114 -9.99 -19.86 -6.43
N ARG A 115 -8.76 -20.20 -6.03
CA ARG A 115 -7.86 -21.07 -6.79
C ARG A 115 -8.38 -22.50 -6.96
N GLY A 116 -9.33 -22.94 -6.15
CA GLY A 116 -10.01 -24.21 -6.38
C GLY A 116 -10.65 -24.35 -7.77
N SER A 117 -11.03 -23.22 -8.40
CA SER A 117 -11.72 -23.22 -9.70
C SER A 117 -11.26 -22.10 -10.65
N ARG A 118 -10.22 -21.33 -10.31
CA ARG A 118 -9.70 -20.26 -11.17
C ARG A 118 -8.18 -20.29 -11.21
N ASN A 119 -7.65 -20.11 -12.39
CA ASN A 119 -6.23 -19.84 -12.56
C ASN A 119 -5.91 -18.45 -11.99
N LEU A 120 -4.67 -18.25 -11.54
CA LEU A 120 -4.12 -16.93 -11.23
C LEU A 120 -2.92 -16.68 -12.15
N LEU A 121 -2.90 -15.52 -12.79
CA LEU A 121 -1.84 -15.06 -13.66
C LEU A 121 -1.28 -13.75 -13.13
N LEU A 122 0.01 -13.71 -12.86
CA LEU A 122 0.76 -12.52 -12.46
C LEU A 122 1.67 -12.12 -13.62
N VAL A 123 1.44 -10.95 -14.21
CA VAL A 123 2.23 -10.46 -15.35
C VAL A 123 3.02 -9.24 -14.91
N ASP A 124 4.32 -9.26 -15.11
CA ASP A 124 5.15 -8.08 -14.89
C ASP A 124 4.99 -7.10 -16.04
N ASN A 125 4.75 -5.83 -15.73
CA ASN A 125 4.75 -4.78 -16.75
C ASN A 125 6.12 -4.67 -17.42
N ARG A 126 6.16 -4.29 -18.72
CA ARG A 126 7.44 -4.02 -19.39
C ARG A 126 8.29 -3.05 -18.56
N GLY A 127 9.55 -3.37 -18.40
CA GLY A 127 10.48 -2.58 -17.59
C GLY A 127 10.57 -2.98 -16.12
N THR A 128 9.79 -3.97 -15.66
CA THR A 128 9.85 -4.50 -14.30
C THR A 128 10.18 -5.98 -14.27
N GLY A 129 10.66 -6.48 -13.15
CA GLY A 129 10.84 -7.92 -12.87
C GLY A 129 11.41 -8.73 -14.04
N GLY A 130 10.67 -9.75 -14.47
CA GLY A 130 10.99 -10.60 -15.61
C GLY A 130 10.75 -9.97 -17.00
N SER A 131 10.23 -8.74 -17.06
CA SER A 131 9.77 -8.09 -18.29
C SER A 131 10.75 -7.06 -18.85
N GLY A 132 12.04 -7.43 -18.94
CA GLY A 132 13.06 -6.57 -19.51
C GLY A 132 13.31 -5.32 -18.68
N VAL A 133 13.62 -5.53 -17.41
CA VAL A 133 13.75 -4.49 -16.38
C VAL A 133 14.58 -3.27 -16.82
N VAL A 134 14.08 -2.08 -16.52
CA VAL A 134 14.79 -0.80 -16.72
C VAL A 134 15.77 -0.57 -15.58
N ASP A 135 17.04 -0.90 -15.81
CA ASP A 135 18.13 -0.66 -14.84
C ASP A 135 18.80 0.69 -15.11
N CYS A 136 18.19 1.76 -14.62
CA CYS A 136 18.83 3.07 -14.51
C CYS A 136 19.63 3.13 -13.20
N ARG A 137 20.75 2.41 -13.15
CA ARG A 137 21.53 2.17 -11.93
C ARG A 137 21.88 3.41 -11.11
N PRO A 138 22.25 4.58 -11.65
CA PRO A 138 22.44 5.78 -10.84
C PRO A 138 21.17 6.26 -10.16
N LEU A 139 20.01 6.21 -10.84
CA LEU A 139 18.70 6.58 -10.30
C LEU A 139 18.25 5.56 -9.23
N GLN A 140 18.41 4.26 -9.49
CA GLN A 140 18.10 3.18 -8.56
C GLN A 140 18.81 3.33 -7.20
N ARG A 141 19.99 3.93 -7.18
CA ARG A 141 20.81 4.19 -5.98
C ARG A 141 20.65 5.59 -5.43
N TRP A 142 19.65 6.33 -5.87
CA TRP A 142 19.39 7.64 -5.29
C TRP A 142 18.79 7.51 -3.87
N HIS A 143 19.10 8.45 -3.01
CA HIS A 143 18.52 8.59 -1.69
C HIS A 143 18.46 10.05 -1.27
N LEU A 144 17.53 10.40 -0.37
CA LEU A 144 17.22 11.79 0.03
C LEU A 144 18.42 12.66 0.38
N ALA A 145 19.50 12.08 0.91
CA ALA A 145 20.70 12.86 1.28
C ALA A 145 21.50 13.39 0.08
N LEU A 146 21.24 12.91 -1.14
CA LEU A 146 21.89 13.39 -2.37
C LEU A 146 21.24 14.68 -2.91
N GLY A 147 20.00 14.98 -2.51
CA GLY A 147 19.27 16.19 -2.90
C GLY A 147 18.61 16.11 -4.28
N GLU A 148 17.73 17.08 -4.54
CA GLU A 148 16.89 17.15 -5.74
C GLU A 148 17.70 17.37 -7.03
N ASP A 149 18.68 18.28 -7.03
CA ASP A 149 19.53 18.53 -8.22
C ASP A 149 20.24 17.27 -8.72
N GLU A 150 20.60 16.35 -7.83
CA GLU A 150 21.19 15.06 -8.20
C GLU A 150 20.12 14.10 -8.73
N TYR A 151 18.93 14.12 -8.17
CA TYR A 151 17.79 13.35 -8.67
C TYR A 151 17.46 13.75 -10.11
N ASP A 152 17.26 15.03 -10.38
CA ASP A 152 16.98 15.57 -11.72
C ASP A 152 18.03 15.14 -12.75
N ARG A 153 19.32 15.20 -12.39
CA ARG A 153 20.40 14.73 -13.28
C ARG A 153 20.32 13.25 -13.59
N ARG A 154 19.92 12.43 -12.61
CA ARG A 154 19.78 10.98 -12.78
C ARG A 154 18.56 10.61 -13.58
N VAL A 155 17.47 11.35 -13.42
CA VAL A 155 16.27 11.24 -14.25
C VAL A 155 16.58 11.52 -15.71
N ALA A 156 17.25 12.64 -16.00
CA ALA A 156 17.70 12.97 -17.36
C ALA A 156 18.61 11.87 -17.95
N ALA A 157 19.61 11.43 -17.19
CA ALA A 157 20.54 10.40 -17.63
C ALA A 157 19.85 9.03 -17.88
N CYS A 158 18.81 8.70 -17.11
CA CYS A 158 18.00 7.51 -17.35
C CYS A 158 17.23 7.60 -18.67
N GLY A 159 16.58 8.73 -18.95
CA GLY A 159 15.89 8.94 -20.22
C GLY A 159 16.84 8.90 -21.43
N ASP A 160 18.02 9.51 -21.33
CA ASP A 160 19.07 9.45 -22.37
C ASP A 160 19.59 8.02 -22.57
N GLN A 161 19.75 7.25 -21.49
CA GLN A 161 20.12 5.84 -21.57
C GLN A 161 19.06 5.04 -22.34
N LEU A 162 17.78 5.24 -22.07
CA LEU A 162 16.71 4.56 -22.80
C LEU A 162 16.70 4.90 -24.28
N ASN A 163 16.94 6.19 -24.64
CA ASN A 163 16.96 6.68 -26.01
C ASN A 163 18.21 6.29 -26.80
N SER A 164 19.26 5.82 -26.11
CA SER A 164 20.49 5.35 -26.73
C SER A 164 20.67 3.83 -26.71
N SER A 165 19.81 3.09 -26.01
CA SER A 165 19.95 1.68 -25.74
C SER A 165 19.66 0.77 -26.94
N ARG A 166 18.89 1.24 -27.93
CA ARG A 166 18.45 0.45 -29.09
C ARG A 166 18.58 1.21 -30.39
N ARG A 167 18.92 0.47 -31.47
CA ARG A 167 19.03 1.02 -32.81
C ARG A 167 18.15 0.23 -33.76
N ARG A 168 17.61 0.91 -34.77
CA ARG A 168 16.99 0.30 -35.94
C ARG A 168 18.04 0.00 -37.02
N PRO A 169 17.80 -0.94 -37.91
CA PRO A 169 18.60 -1.08 -39.13
C PRO A 169 18.62 0.25 -39.89
N GLY A 170 19.82 0.70 -40.32
CA GLY A 170 19.95 2.00 -41.01
C GLY A 170 20.25 3.20 -40.10
N ASP A 171 20.80 2.96 -38.90
CA ASP A 171 21.34 3.94 -37.94
C ASP A 171 20.34 4.82 -37.18
N GLY A 172 19.05 4.56 -37.24
CA GLY A 172 18.06 5.27 -36.41
C GLY A 172 18.09 4.82 -34.94
N LEU A 173 18.27 5.76 -33.99
CA LEU A 173 18.04 5.49 -32.56
C LEU A 173 16.55 5.29 -32.31
N VAL A 174 16.22 4.39 -31.38
CA VAL A 174 14.85 4.22 -30.88
C VAL A 174 14.65 5.16 -29.71
N HIS A 175 13.60 5.98 -29.76
CA HIS A 175 13.23 6.85 -28.64
C HIS A 175 12.57 6.02 -27.52
N GLY A 176 13.40 5.29 -26.78
CA GLY A 176 12.97 4.27 -25.81
C GLY A 176 12.20 4.84 -24.63
N SER A 177 12.47 6.09 -24.25
CA SER A 177 11.75 6.78 -23.17
C SER A 177 10.24 6.94 -23.41
N ASP A 178 9.78 6.84 -24.68
CA ASP A 178 8.36 6.91 -25.03
C ASP A 178 7.65 5.54 -24.97
N LEU A 179 8.37 4.44 -24.71
CA LEU A 179 7.87 3.10 -24.99
C LEU A 179 7.49 2.30 -23.73
N TYR A 180 7.66 2.87 -22.54
CA TYR A 180 7.34 2.22 -21.27
C TYR A 180 5.98 2.63 -20.69
N GLY A 181 5.26 3.56 -21.32
CA GLY A 181 3.94 4.01 -20.85
C GLY A 181 2.88 2.92 -20.81
N THR A 182 1.83 3.17 -20.04
CA THR A 182 0.71 2.26 -19.74
C THR A 182 0.02 1.71 -21.00
N ALA A 183 -0.05 2.50 -22.09
CA ALA A 183 -0.64 2.05 -23.34
C ALA A 183 0.11 0.83 -23.95
N ASN A 184 1.43 0.83 -23.88
CA ASN A 184 2.24 -0.30 -24.36
C ASN A 184 2.14 -1.50 -23.41
N ALA A 185 2.17 -1.28 -22.09
CA ALA A 185 1.98 -2.34 -21.10
C ALA A 185 0.59 -3.00 -21.25
N ALA A 186 -0.45 -2.23 -21.56
CA ALA A 186 -1.79 -2.78 -21.82
C ALA A 186 -1.84 -3.65 -23.09
N ARG A 187 -1.11 -3.29 -24.14
CA ARG A 187 -0.97 -4.14 -25.33
C ARG A 187 -0.23 -5.44 -25.02
N ASP A 188 0.80 -5.37 -24.18
CA ASP A 188 1.57 -6.54 -23.79
C ASP A 188 0.72 -7.54 -23.01
N LEU A 189 -0.08 -7.06 -22.06
CA LEU A 189 -1.01 -7.93 -21.37
C LEU A 189 -2.02 -8.57 -22.33
N ALA A 190 -2.55 -7.81 -23.29
CA ALA A 190 -3.48 -8.36 -24.30
C ALA A 190 -2.83 -9.48 -25.10
N ASP A 191 -1.57 -9.30 -25.55
CA ASP A 191 -0.84 -10.33 -26.29
C ASP A 191 -0.59 -11.58 -25.42
N VAL A 192 -0.26 -11.42 -24.13
CA VAL A 192 -0.09 -12.54 -23.18
C VAL A 192 -1.39 -13.31 -23.01
N LEU A 193 -2.52 -12.62 -22.79
CA LEU A 193 -3.83 -13.27 -22.63
C LEU A 193 -4.28 -14.01 -23.88
N GLU A 194 -4.02 -13.44 -25.06
CA GLU A 194 -4.30 -14.08 -26.35
C GLU A 194 -3.38 -15.29 -26.61
N ALA A 195 -2.11 -15.22 -26.21
CA ALA A 195 -1.18 -16.33 -26.37
C ALA A 195 -1.49 -17.49 -25.41
N LEU A 196 -1.93 -17.19 -24.19
CA LEU A 196 -2.38 -18.17 -23.19
C LEU A 196 -3.82 -18.68 -23.44
N GLU A 197 -4.55 -18.10 -24.38
CA GLU A 197 -5.93 -18.45 -24.71
C GLU A 197 -6.87 -18.47 -23.47
N THR A 198 -6.67 -17.48 -22.58
CA THR A 198 -7.36 -17.45 -21.27
C THR A 198 -8.87 -17.22 -21.38
N GLY A 199 -9.36 -16.71 -22.52
CA GLY A 199 -10.68 -16.10 -22.61
C GLY A 199 -10.78 -14.82 -21.77
N PRO A 200 -12.00 -14.28 -21.55
CA PRO A 200 -12.17 -13.08 -20.71
C PRO A 200 -11.77 -13.33 -19.26
N VAL A 201 -10.92 -12.46 -18.70
CA VAL A 201 -10.35 -12.58 -17.37
C VAL A 201 -11.03 -11.68 -16.33
N ASP A 202 -10.83 -12.01 -15.05
CA ASP A 202 -11.10 -11.13 -13.94
C ASP A 202 -9.83 -10.35 -13.61
N LEU A 203 -9.78 -9.08 -13.97
CA LEU A 203 -8.61 -8.23 -13.71
C LEU A 203 -8.74 -7.52 -12.35
N TYR A 204 -7.72 -7.65 -11.51
CA TYR A 204 -7.52 -6.89 -10.29
C TYR A 204 -6.31 -6.00 -10.48
N GLY A 205 -6.43 -4.72 -10.17
CA GLY A 205 -5.31 -3.79 -10.16
C GLY A 205 -5.36 -2.93 -8.90
N ASP A 206 -4.23 -2.81 -8.22
CA ASP A 206 -4.09 -1.97 -7.04
C ASP A 206 -3.13 -0.81 -7.28
N SER A 207 -3.40 0.34 -6.67
CA SER A 207 -2.59 1.56 -6.83
C SER A 207 -2.41 1.93 -8.31
N TYR A 208 -1.18 2.01 -8.84
CA TYR A 208 -0.95 2.17 -10.29
C TYR A 208 -1.62 1.05 -11.10
N GLY A 209 -1.71 -0.17 -10.58
CA GLY A 209 -2.47 -1.24 -11.22
C GLY A 209 -3.94 -0.89 -11.45
N SER A 210 -4.53 0.01 -10.63
CA SER A 210 -5.88 0.54 -10.87
C SER A 210 -5.91 1.54 -12.03
N TYR A 211 -4.87 2.34 -12.20
CA TYR A 211 -4.67 3.22 -13.36
C TYR A 211 -4.52 2.37 -14.65
N PHE A 212 -3.65 1.36 -14.61
CA PHE A 212 -3.46 0.38 -15.67
C PHE A 212 -4.80 -0.32 -16.03
N GLY A 213 -5.55 -0.78 -15.02
CA GLY A 213 -6.83 -1.46 -15.22
C GLY A 213 -7.87 -0.62 -15.97
N GLN A 214 -7.92 0.69 -15.70
CA GLN A 214 -8.78 1.62 -16.46
C GLN A 214 -8.32 1.73 -17.93
N ALA A 215 -7.01 1.88 -18.17
CA ALA A 215 -6.45 1.94 -19.52
C ALA A 215 -6.67 0.64 -20.29
N PHE A 216 -6.46 -0.51 -19.64
CA PHE A 216 -6.71 -1.81 -20.23
C PHE A 216 -8.19 -2.01 -20.59
N ALA A 217 -9.09 -1.70 -19.67
CA ALA A 217 -10.52 -1.85 -19.89
C ALA A 217 -11.07 -0.94 -21.00
N ALA A 218 -10.52 0.27 -21.14
CA ALA A 218 -10.88 1.18 -22.23
C ALA A 218 -10.41 0.68 -23.59
N ARG A 219 -9.26 -0.01 -23.67
CA ARG A 219 -8.67 -0.53 -24.91
C ARG A 219 -9.15 -1.93 -25.29
N TYR A 220 -9.28 -2.81 -24.29
CA TYR A 220 -9.53 -4.25 -24.48
C TYR A 220 -10.72 -4.77 -23.63
N PRO A 221 -11.90 -4.12 -23.65
CA PRO A 221 -13.02 -4.51 -22.79
C PRO A 221 -13.52 -5.94 -23.04
N ARG A 222 -13.28 -6.49 -24.23
CA ARG A 222 -13.69 -7.87 -24.59
C ARG A 222 -12.80 -8.95 -23.92
N LEU A 223 -11.61 -8.59 -23.48
CA LEU A 223 -10.72 -9.49 -22.73
C LEU A 223 -11.06 -9.51 -21.23
N LEU A 224 -12.03 -8.74 -20.79
CA LEU A 224 -12.43 -8.65 -19.38
C LEU A 224 -13.82 -9.25 -19.15
N ARG A 225 -13.92 -10.10 -18.13
CA ARG A 225 -15.16 -10.55 -17.52
C ARG A 225 -15.59 -9.62 -16.39
N SER A 226 -14.62 -9.17 -15.60
CA SER A 226 -14.82 -8.18 -14.53
C SER A 226 -13.54 -7.41 -14.26
N LEU A 227 -13.67 -6.24 -13.61
CA LEU A 227 -12.54 -5.38 -13.24
C LEU A 227 -12.67 -4.96 -11.77
N THR A 228 -11.62 -5.17 -10.99
CA THR A 228 -11.48 -4.61 -9.63
C THR A 228 -10.39 -3.57 -9.63
N LEU A 229 -10.70 -2.38 -9.13
CA LEU A 229 -9.76 -1.27 -8.95
C LEU A 229 -9.65 -1.00 -7.44
N ASP A 230 -8.51 -1.30 -6.84
CA ASP A 230 -8.24 -1.09 -5.42
C ASP A 230 -7.25 0.06 -5.22
N ALA A 231 -7.53 0.96 -4.29
CA ALA A 231 -6.76 2.18 -4.10
C ALA A 231 -6.69 2.98 -5.42
N THR A 232 -7.85 3.42 -5.86
CA THR A 232 -8.10 3.82 -7.25
C THR A 232 -7.69 5.26 -7.51
N TRP A 233 -6.91 5.47 -8.57
CA TRP A 233 -6.46 6.77 -9.04
C TRP A 233 -6.94 7.02 -10.49
N PRO A 234 -7.43 8.26 -10.82
CA PRO A 234 -8.02 8.52 -12.14
C PRO A 234 -6.98 8.66 -13.24
N VAL A 235 -7.24 8.02 -14.38
CA VAL A 235 -6.47 8.24 -15.62
C VAL A 235 -6.83 9.57 -16.26
N LEU A 236 -8.09 10.01 -16.13
CA LEU A 236 -8.58 11.26 -16.70
C LEU A 236 -8.86 12.27 -15.60
N GLY A 237 -8.41 13.51 -15.80
CA GLY A 237 -8.69 14.62 -14.90
C GLY A 237 -7.94 14.57 -13.57
N ALA A 238 -6.83 13.84 -13.48
CA ALA A 238 -5.96 13.89 -12.31
C ALA A 238 -5.29 15.28 -12.19
N ASP A 239 -5.12 15.72 -10.94
CA ASP A 239 -4.47 16.99 -10.60
C ASP A 239 -2.94 16.80 -10.52
N PRO A 240 -2.14 17.59 -11.27
CA PRO A 240 -0.69 17.48 -11.23
C PRO A 240 -0.05 17.83 -9.86
N PHE A 241 -0.79 18.44 -8.94
CA PHE A 241 -0.31 18.78 -7.59
C PHE A 241 -0.94 17.94 -6.48
N TYR A 242 -1.76 16.94 -6.83
CA TYR A 242 -2.42 16.01 -5.89
C TYR A 242 -3.12 16.71 -4.72
N VAL A 243 -3.92 17.76 -5.02
CA VAL A 243 -4.67 18.52 -4.01
C VAL A 243 -5.61 17.63 -3.20
N SER A 244 -6.18 16.59 -3.80
CA SER A 244 -7.03 15.60 -3.13
C SER A 244 -6.32 14.89 -1.95
N THR A 245 -4.99 14.75 -2.00
CA THR A 245 -4.15 14.20 -0.92
C THR A 245 -4.28 15.01 0.37
N ILE A 246 -4.03 16.32 0.32
CA ILE A 246 -4.11 17.17 1.53
C ILE A 246 -5.55 17.36 2.00
N GLU A 247 -6.52 17.42 1.09
CA GLU A 247 -7.95 17.49 1.45
C GLU A 247 -8.37 16.22 2.22
N THR A 248 -7.97 15.06 1.74
CA THR A 248 -8.22 13.79 2.43
C THR A 248 -7.49 13.73 3.76
N ALA A 249 -6.22 14.15 3.82
CA ALA A 249 -5.45 14.18 5.06
C ALA A 249 -6.12 15.04 6.15
N ARG A 250 -6.66 16.22 5.80
CA ARG A 250 -7.40 17.09 6.73
C ARG A 250 -8.56 16.34 7.39
N ILE A 251 -9.32 15.61 6.60
CA ILE A 251 -10.46 14.81 7.07
C ILE A 251 -9.98 13.62 7.88
N ALA A 252 -9.01 12.87 7.39
CA ALA A 252 -8.53 11.61 7.94
C ALA A 252 -7.91 11.79 9.33
N PHE A 253 -7.03 12.76 9.54
CA PHE A 253 -6.42 13.03 10.85
C PHE A 253 -7.46 13.41 11.90
N ASP A 254 -8.42 14.25 11.54
CA ASP A 254 -9.49 14.68 12.45
C ASP A 254 -10.44 13.52 12.79
N GLN A 255 -10.82 12.71 11.80
CA GLN A 255 -11.69 11.56 12.02
C GLN A 255 -11.01 10.50 12.87
N THR A 256 -9.74 10.17 12.57
CA THR A 256 -8.97 9.16 13.28
C THR A 256 -8.82 9.52 14.76
N CYS A 257 -8.50 10.79 15.11
CA CYS A 257 -8.44 11.22 16.50
C CYS A 257 -9.81 11.16 17.17
N ARG A 258 -10.89 11.66 16.53
CA ARG A 258 -12.25 11.64 17.11
C ARG A 258 -12.77 10.22 17.37
N ARG A 259 -12.46 9.28 16.50
CA ARG A 259 -12.89 7.88 16.63
C ARG A 259 -12.06 7.11 17.68
N SER A 260 -10.80 7.48 17.89
CA SER A 260 -9.92 6.87 18.89
C SER A 260 -10.22 7.41 20.30
N VAL A 261 -10.69 6.52 21.18
CA VAL A 261 -11.03 6.89 22.58
C VAL A 261 -9.86 7.58 23.29
N ALA A 262 -8.64 7.08 23.11
CA ALA A 262 -7.47 7.63 23.77
C ALA A 262 -7.12 9.05 23.29
N CYS A 263 -7.22 9.34 21.99
CA CYS A 263 -6.98 10.67 21.44
C CYS A 263 -8.10 11.65 21.80
N ALA A 264 -9.36 11.25 21.61
CA ALA A 264 -10.51 12.10 21.91
C ALA A 264 -10.53 12.58 23.37
N LEU A 265 -10.14 11.71 24.31
CA LEU A 265 -10.02 12.08 25.75
C LEU A 265 -8.80 12.96 26.06
N ALA A 266 -7.66 12.73 25.39
CA ALA A 266 -6.42 13.46 25.65
C ALA A 266 -6.37 14.84 24.96
N ALA A 267 -7.06 15.00 23.83
CA ALA A 267 -6.97 16.18 23.00
C ALA A 267 -8.26 16.40 22.17
N PRO A 268 -9.33 16.92 22.79
CA PRO A 268 -10.53 17.29 22.05
C PRO A 268 -10.21 18.36 21.00
N GLY A 269 -10.96 18.39 19.90
CA GLY A 269 -10.79 19.32 18.79
C GLY A 269 -9.96 18.73 17.63
N SER A 270 -9.59 19.60 16.68
CA SER A 270 -8.97 19.20 15.42
C SER A 270 -7.53 18.72 15.60
N SER A 271 -7.22 17.52 15.11
CA SER A 271 -5.88 16.98 14.99
C SER A 271 -5.07 17.75 13.95
N MET A 272 -5.69 18.06 12.81
CA MET A 272 -5.03 18.84 11.76
C MET A 272 -4.66 20.26 12.21
N ALA A 273 -5.47 20.90 13.04
CA ALA A 273 -5.10 22.19 13.64
C ALA A 273 -3.85 22.07 14.54
N ARG A 274 -3.67 20.96 15.25
CA ARG A 274 -2.46 20.70 16.05
C ARG A 274 -1.25 20.41 15.18
N ILE A 275 -1.43 19.72 14.05
CA ILE A 275 -0.40 19.52 13.03
C ILE A 275 0.01 20.88 12.45
N GLY A 276 -0.94 21.75 12.14
CA GLY A 276 -0.68 23.13 11.72
C GLY A 276 0.11 23.96 12.74
N ALA A 277 -0.23 23.83 14.03
CA ALA A 277 0.55 24.45 15.09
C ALA A 277 1.98 23.89 15.18
N LEU A 278 2.17 22.59 14.92
CA LEU A 278 3.50 21.98 14.81
C LEU A 278 4.25 22.56 13.62
N ALA A 279 3.63 22.70 12.44
CA ALA A 279 4.25 23.33 11.26
C ALA A 279 4.75 24.74 11.59
N GLN A 280 3.91 25.59 12.23
CA GLN A 280 4.31 26.92 12.68
C GLN A 280 5.50 26.89 13.66
N ARG A 281 5.55 25.88 14.54
CA ARG A 281 6.68 25.71 15.46
C ARG A 281 7.95 25.30 14.73
N LEU A 282 7.84 24.42 13.74
CA LEU A 282 8.96 23.92 12.92
C LEU A 282 9.54 25.00 11.99
N ARG A 283 8.70 25.90 11.46
CA ARG A 283 9.16 27.09 10.68
C ARG A 283 10.11 27.97 11.48
N ARG A 284 9.92 28.06 12.80
CA ARG A 284 10.81 28.86 13.67
C ARG A 284 12.13 28.14 13.98
N ALA A 285 12.06 26.84 14.23
CA ALA A 285 13.23 26.01 14.47
C ALA A 285 12.87 24.53 14.30
N PRO A 286 13.66 23.75 13.56
CA PRO A 286 13.46 22.31 13.44
C PRO A 286 13.62 21.59 14.78
N VAL A 287 13.11 20.37 14.86
CA VAL A 287 13.43 19.44 15.94
C VAL A 287 14.63 18.62 15.53
N VAL A 288 15.73 18.73 16.29
CA VAL A 288 16.97 17.99 16.04
C VAL A 288 17.27 17.08 17.22
N GLY A 289 17.68 15.84 16.97
CA GLY A 289 18.05 14.90 18.02
C GLY A 289 18.47 13.55 17.46
N ARG A 290 18.92 12.67 18.37
CA ARG A 290 19.30 11.30 17.99
C ARG A 290 18.10 10.37 18.05
N THR A 291 17.93 9.59 16.98
CA THR A 291 16.95 8.51 16.90
C THR A 291 17.53 7.35 16.10
N ARG A 292 16.75 6.30 15.89
CA ARG A 292 17.15 5.12 15.10
C ARG A 292 16.19 4.94 13.93
N GLU A 293 16.75 4.72 12.78
CA GLU A 293 16.05 4.07 11.68
C GLU A 293 15.95 2.56 11.96
N PRO A 294 14.94 1.88 11.40
CA PRO A 294 14.86 0.43 11.48
C PRO A 294 16.19 -0.24 11.07
N GLY A 295 16.68 -1.18 11.86
CA GLY A 295 17.92 -1.91 11.58
C GLY A 295 19.24 -1.16 11.70
N LYS A 296 19.24 0.17 11.80
CA LYS A 296 20.47 0.98 11.81
C LYS A 296 20.91 1.42 13.23
N ALA A 297 22.14 1.88 13.33
CA ALA A 297 22.66 2.54 14.54
C ALA A 297 21.98 3.91 14.74
N PRO A 298 21.94 4.47 15.98
CA PRO A 298 21.36 5.80 16.20
C PRO A 298 22.13 6.87 15.43
N SER A 299 21.39 7.67 14.67
CA SER A 299 21.88 8.82 13.90
C SER A 299 21.23 10.12 14.37
N THR A 300 21.77 11.26 13.93
CA THR A 300 21.14 12.57 14.15
C THR A 300 20.13 12.82 13.04
N TRP A 301 18.90 13.06 13.45
CA TRP A 301 17.78 13.42 12.57
C TRP A 301 17.36 14.85 12.79
N ARG A 302 16.91 15.48 11.71
CA ARG A 302 16.34 16.81 11.70
C ARG A 302 14.92 16.71 11.15
N VAL A 303 13.93 17.19 11.88
CA VAL A 303 12.53 17.29 11.42
C VAL A 303 12.19 18.76 11.31
N ASP A 304 12.05 19.24 10.11
CA ASP A 304 11.52 20.55 9.72
C ASP A 304 10.12 20.43 9.12
N VAL A 305 9.64 21.50 8.46
CA VAL A 305 8.29 21.51 7.87
C VAL A 305 8.21 20.57 6.67
N GLY A 306 9.25 20.49 5.84
CA GLY A 306 9.27 19.58 4.69
C GLY A 306 9.11 18.12 5.11
N VAL A 307 9.84 17.69 6.13
CA VAL A 307 9.68 16.35 6.73
C VAL A 307 8.28 16.15 7.32
N LEU A 308 7.66 17.19 7.90
CA LEU A 308 6.29 17.08 8.38
C LEU A 308 5.28 16.93 7.23
N VAL A 309 5.48 17.63 6.11
CA VAL A 309 4.69 17.44 4.88
C VAL A 309 4.80 16.01 4.39
N ALA A 310 6.03 15.49 4.31
CA ALA A 310 6.28 14.11 3.91
C ALA A 310 5.56 13.08 4.81
N LEU A 311 5.56 13.29 6.13
CA LEU A 311 4.79 12.45 7.06
C LEU A 311 3.28 12.51 6.79
N VAL A 312 2.74 13.69 6.52
CA VAL A 312 1.30 13.84 6.24
C VAL A 312 0.92 13.19 4.91
N ASN A 313 1.75 13.35 3.89
CA ASN A 313 1.58 12.71 2.58
C ASN A 313 1.61 11.19 2.72
N ASN A 314 2.62 10.65 3.38
CA ASN A 314 2.81 9.19 3.55
C ASN A 314 1.82 8.53 4.54
N ALA A 315 0.96 9.29 5.22
CA ALA A 315 0.02 8.73 6.18
C ALA A 315 -0.93 7.69 5.58
N GLY A 316 -1.24 7.82 4.28
CA GLY A 316 -2.07 6.87 3.54
C GLY A 316 -1.45 5.49 3.39
N SER A 317 -0.12 5.37 3.37
CA SER A 317 0.59 4.08 3.31
C SER A 317 1.00 3.58 4.69
N ASP A 318 1.09 4.47 5.69
CA ASP A 318 1.60 4.14 7.02
C ASP A 318 0.60 4.52 8.13
N ALA A 319 -0.20 3.55 8.56
CA ALA A 319 -1.13 3.73 9.69
C ALA A 319 -0.44 4.20 10.99
N GLY A 320 0.86 3.99 11.13
CA GLY A 320 1.67 4.47 12.26
C GLY A 320 1.73 5.98 12.34
N VAL A 321 1.66 6.68 11.19
CA VAL A 321 1.59 8.15 11.15
C VAL A 321 0.28 8.63 11.76
N TYR A 322 -0.86 8.08 11.36
CA TYR A 322 -2.16 8.38 11.98
C TYR A 322 -2.16 8.07 13.46
N ARG A 323 -1.53 6.96 13.84
CA ARG A 323 -1.44 6.50 15.23
C ARG A 323 -0.66 7.46 16.12
N GLU A 324 0.46 8.03 15.64
CA GLU A 324 1.45 8.68 16.51
C GLU A 324 1.58 10.20 16.33
N LEU A 325 1.32 10.76 15.12
CA LEU A 325 1.68 12.15 14.79
C LEU A 325 0.98 13.19 15.68
N ASP A 326 -0.31 13.04 15.97
CA ASP A 326 -1.02 13.97 16.86
C ASP A 326 -0.39 14.03 18.27
N ALA A 327 -0.12 12.88 18.86
CA ALA A 327 0.50 12.80 20.18
C ALA A 327 1.95 13.29 20.17
N ALA A 328 2.70 13.05 19.10
CA ALA A 328 4.06 13.55 18.91
C ALA A 328 4.06 15.08 18.74
N ALA A 329 3.13 15.64 17.99
CA ALA A 329 2.93 17.10 17.87
C ALA A 329 2.69 17.73 19.24
N ARG A 330 1.79 17.16 20.04
CA ARG A 330 1.50 17.64 21.41
C ARG A 330 2.71 17.49 22.36
N ALA A 331 3.54 16.48 22.18
CA ALA A 331 4.77 16.31 22.95
C ALA A 331 5.76 17.45 22.67
N VAL A 332 5.95 17.80 21.40
CA VAL A 332 6.78 18.96 20.99
C VAL A 332 6.20 20.26 21.50
N LEU A 333 4.92 20.54 21.19
CA LEU A 333 4.29 21.83 21.46
C LEU A 333 4.16 22.15 22.96
N ARG A 334 3.81 21.15 23.78
CA ARG A 334 3.56 21.35 25.21
C ARG A 334 4.79 21.20 26.07
N ARG A 335 5.79 20.42 25.64
CA ARG A 335 6.91 20.02 26.52
C ARG A 335 8.29 20.14 25.87
N GLY A 336 8.38 20.53 24.59
CA GLY A 336 9.62 20.53 23.83
C GLY A 336 10.22 19.12 23.64
N ASP A 337 9.41 18.08 23.79
CA ASP A 337 9.85 16.69 23.70
C ASP A 337 9.77 16.19 22.26
N GLY A 338 10.90 16.24 21.56
CA GLY A 338 11.02 15.84 20.15
C GLY A 338 11.18 14.33 19.92
N ALA A 339 11.45 13.53 20.97
CA ALA A 339 11.77 12.12 20.76
C ALA A 339 10.69 11.30 20.01
N PRO A 340 9.37 11.46 20.30
CA PRO A 340 8.35 10.75 19.52
C PRO A 340 8.31 11.16 18.04
N LEU A 341 8.45 12.46 17.75
CA LEU A 341 8.42 12.97 16.38
C LEU A 341 9.64 12.51 15.56
N LEU A 342 10.83 12.57 16.17
CA LEU A 342 12.06 12.08 15.54
C LEU A 342 11.97 10.58 15.23
N ARG A 343 11.46 9.76 16.17
CA ARG A 343 11.27 8.33 15.92
C ARG A 343 10.27 8.07 14.82
N LEU A 344 9.15 8.80 14.82
CA LEU A 344 8.12 8.66 13.78
C LEU A 344 8.70 8.97 12.40
N ALA A 345 9.41 10.09 12.25
CA ALA A 345 10.05 10.46 11.00
C ALA A 345 11.07 9.40 10.54
N ALA A 346 11.93 8.95 11.45
CA ALA A 346 12.96 7.96 11.12
C ALA A 346 12.43 6.59 10.70
N LYS A 347 11.24 6.18 11.17
CA LYS A 347 10.66 4.89 10.79
C LYS A 347 9.76 4.97 9.56
N SER A 348 9.04 6.10 9.36
CA SER A 348 8.06 6.26 8.29
C SER A 348 8.65 6.84 7.01
N LEU A 349 9.78 7.54 7.11
CA LEU A 349 10.52 8.10 5.97
C LEU A 349 11.88 7.43 5.81
N TYR A 350 12.01 6.22 6.36
CA TYR A 350 13.17 5.39 6.13
C TYR A 350 13.21 5.02 4.65
N THR A 351 14.21 5.50 3.96
CA THR A 351 14.51 5.12 2.58
C THR A 351 15.85 4.39 2.58
N ASP A 352 15.84 3.08 2.25
CA ASP A 352 17.02 2.49 1.65
C ASP A 352 17.21 3.11 0.24
N ASP A 353 18.42 2.96 -0.33
CA ASP A 353 18.56 3.00 -1.77
C ASP A 353 17.50 2.08 -2.37
N GLY A 354 16.96 2.38 -3.54
CA GLY A 354 15.76 1.73 -4.13
C GLY A 354 15.76 0.20 -4.17
N GLY A 355 16.69 -0.47 -3.49
CA GLY A 355 16.78 -1.91 -3.39
C GLY A 355 17.19 -2.58 -4.71
N PRO A 356 17.01 -3.90 -4.82
CA PRO A 356 17.24 -4.64 -6.06
C PRO A 356 16.28 -4.19 -7.16
N VAL A 357 16.82 -3.89 -8.34
CA VAL A 357 16.02 -3.41 -9.48
C VAL A 357 14.95 -4.42 -9.94
N LEU A 358 15.13 -5.71 -9.64
CA LEU A 358 14.12 -6.75 -9.91
C LEU A 358 12.95 -6.71 -8.94
N GLU A 359 13.08 -6.07 -7.78
CA GLU A 359 12.02 -5.88 -6.81
C GLU A 359 11.27 -4.56 -7.03
N TRP A 360 11.97 -3.52 -7.48
CA TRP A 360 11.40 -2.23 -7.87
C TRP A 360 12.32 -1.49 -8.82
N SER A 361 11.82 -1.05 -9.97
CA SER A 361 12.56 -0.30 -10.99
C SER A 361 12.28 1.19 -10.90
N ALA A 362 13.23 1.97 -10.37
CA ALA A 362 13.16 3.44 -10.36
C ALA A 362 13.11 4.01 -11.79
N GLY A 363 13.76 3.36 -12.74
CA GLY A 363 13.78 3.80 -14.14
C GLY A 363 12.42 3.65 -14.82
N GLU A 364 11.73 2.55 -14.55
CA GLU A 364 10.37 2.33 -15.08
C GLU A 364 9.36 3.26 -14.39
N TYR A 365 9.48 3.46 -13.07
CA TYR A 365 8.67 4.43 -12.34
C TYR A 365 8.68 5.81 -13.01
N VAL A 366 9.86 6.36 -13.26
CA VAL A 366 10.00 7.68 -13.88
C VAL A 366 9.53 7.66 -15.35
N ALA A 367 9.82 6.58 -16.09
CA ALA A 367 9.39 6.47 -17.49
C ALA A 367 7.87 6.51 -17.63
N VAL A 368 7.13 5.78 -16.79
CA VAL A 368 5.66 5.82 -16.77
C VAL A 368 5.14 7.17 -16.28
N SER A 369 5.67 7.67 -15.15
CA SER A 369 5.23 8.94 -14.56
C SER A 369 5.39 10.10 -15.54
N CYS A 370 6.52 10.16 -16.26
CA CYS A 370 6.79 11.23 -17.21
C CYS A 370 6.08 11.06 -18.57
N THR A 371 5.58 9.86 -18.88
CA THR A 371 4.82 9.60 -20.10
C THR A 371 3.33 9.79 -19.90
N ASP A 372 2.79 9.33 -18.77
CA ASP A 372 1.34 9.13 -18.59
C ASP A 372 0.71 10.06 -17.54
N TYR A 373 1.46 10.49 -16.53
CA TYR A 373 0.91 11.29 -15.43
C TYR A 373 0.77 12.76 -15.80
N PRO A 374 -0.24 13.46 -15.26
CA PRO A 374 -0.45 14.87 -15.56
C PRO A 374 0.73 15.69 -15.05
N GLN A 375 1.27 16.52 -15.93
CA GLN A 375 2.36 17.44 -15.61
C GLN A 375 1.85 18.87 -15.52
N ALA A 376 2.45 19.68 -14.67
CA ALA A 376 2.18 21.13 -14.56
C ALA A 376 2.81 21.96 -15.69
N PHE A 377 3.37 21.29 -16.70
CA PHE A 377 4.09 21.88 -17.83
C PHE A 377 3.92 21.01 -19.10
N ASP A 378 4.23 21.60 -20.26
CA ASP A 378 4.20 20.89 -21.54
C ASP A 378 5.46 20.03 -21.74
N MET A 379 5.31 18.72 -21.73
CA MET A 379 6.40 17.76 -21.93
C MET A 379 7.12 17.88 -23.29
N ARG A 380 6.50 18.54 -24.28
CA ARG A 380 7.13 18.80 -25.59
C ARG A 380 8.08 20.02 -25.56
N ALA A 381 7.97 20.86 -24.53
CA ALA A 381 8.82 22.02 -24.38
C ALA A 381 10.25 21.62 -23.92
N PRO A 382 11.26 22.43 -24.22
CA PRO A 382 12.61 22.23 -23.66
C PRO A 382 12.62 22.34 -22.12
N PRO A 383 13.55 21.69 -21.41
CA PRO A 383 13.59 21.65 -19.94
C PRO A 383 13.51 23.03 -19.27
N ALA A 384 14.22 24.04 -19.81
CA ALA A 384 14.17 25.41 -19.27
C ALA A 384 12.78 26.05 -19.36
N VAL A 385 12.03 25.74 -20.44
CA VAL A 385 10.66 26.23 -20.62
C VAL A 385 9.70 25.46 -19.68
N ARG A 386 9.89 24.16 -19.53
CA ARG A 386 9.11 23.34 -18.55
C ARG A 386 9.29 23.88 -17.14
N ARG A 387 10.54 24.18 -16.74
CA ARG A 387 10.84 24.77 -15.42
C ARG A 387 10.09 26.08 -15.23
N ALA A 388 10.14 26.98 -16.21
CA ALA A 388 9.41 28.25 -16.14
C ALA A 388 7.88 28.06 -16.10
N GLN A 389 7.34 27.09 -16.84
CA GLN A 389 5.92 26.75 -16.80
C GLN A 389 5.52 26.18 -15.43
N TYR A 390 6.31 25.27 -14.87
CA TYR A 390 6.11 24.71 -13.53
C TYR A 390 6.08 25.80 -12.46
N GLU A 391 7.07 26.71 -12.48
CA GLU A 391 7.14 27.84 -11.56
C GLU A 391 5.93 28.77 -11.68
N ALA A 392 5.52 29.07 -12.92
CA ALA A 392 4.35 29.91 -13.19
C ALA A 392 3.05 29.26 -12.71
N THR A 393 2.87 27.95 -13.00
CA THR A 393 1.68 27.18 -12.57
C THR A 393 1.63 27.08 -11.05
N THR A 394 2.76 26.79 -10.40
CA THR A 394 2.88 26.73 -8.94
C THR A 394 2.57 28.09 -8.30
N ALA A 395 3.07 29.18 -8.87
CA ALA A 395 2.80 30.54 -8.37
C ALA A 395 1.34 30.98 -8.53
N ALA A 396 0.60 30.39 -9.47
CA ALA A 396 -0.82 30.68 -9.69
C ALA A 396 -1.75 29.91 -8.75
N LEU A 397 -1.25 28.92 -7.99
CA LEU A 397 -2.07 28.18 -7.04
C LEU A 397 -2.60 29.09 -5.91
N PRO A 398 -3.82 28.86 -5.40
CA PRO A 398 -4.33 29.53 -4.21
C PRO A 398 -3.35 29.32 -3.03
N THR A 399 -3.06 30.39 -2.30
CA THR A 399 -2.03 30.36 -1.23
C THR A 399 -2.35 29.42 -0.07
N ASP A 400 -3.63 29.04 0.08
CA ASP A 400 -4.16 28.18 1.13
C ASP A 400 -4.56 26.77 0.65
N VAL A 401 -4.31 26.45 -0.63
CA VAL A 401 -4.71 25.16 -1.24
C VAL A 401 -4.16 23.97 -0.44
N PHE A 402 -2.92 24.08 0.05
CA PHE A 402 -2.28 23.05 0.87
C PHE A 402 -2.27 23.35 2.38
N ALA A 403 -3.12 24.29 2.86
CA ALA A 403 -3.14 24.59 4.29
C ALA A 403 -3.25 23.31 5.15
N PRO A 404 -2.53 23.21 6.29
CA PRO A 404 -1.80 24.26 7.01
C PRO A 404 -0.38 24.53 6.49
N PHE A 405 0.00 23.93 5.36
CA PHE A 405 1.28 24.14 4.69
C PHE A 405 1.14 25.26 3.64
N THR A 406 2.25 25.86 3.28
CA THR A 406 2.33 26.76 2.12
C THR A 406 2.50 25.96 0.83
N VAL A 407 2.19 26.58 -0.33
CA VAL A 407 2.44 25.99 -1.64
C VAL A 407 3.89 25.52 -1.73
N LYS A 408 4.84 26.40 -1.40
CA LYS A 408 6.27 26.05 -1.43
C LYS A 408 6.61 24.85 -0.55
N GLU A 409 6.11 24.78 0.69
CA GLU A 409 6.42 23.67 1.60
C GLU A 409 5.88 22.33 1.07
N TRP A 410 4.75 22.37 0.38
CA TRP A 410 4.17 21.19 -0.24
C TRP A 410 4.95 20.73 -1.46
N THR A 411 5.25 21.66 -2.37
CA THR A 411 5.88 21.36 -3.67
C THR A 411 7.40 21.16 -3.61
N THR A 412 8.04 21.45 -2.47
CA THR A 412 9.48 21.19 -2.23
C THR A 412 9.70 20.26 -1.02
N SER A 413 8.72 19.44 -0.69
CA SER A 413 8.90 18.43 0.37
C SER A 413 9.76 17.26 -0.15
N PRO A 414 10.44 16.51 0.74
CA PRO A 414 11.29 15.39 0.31
C PRO A 414 10.58 14.25 -0.45
N VAL A 415 9.27 14.30 -0.57
CA VAL A 415 8.44 13.32 -1.31
C VAL A 415 7.60 14.03 -2.38
N ALA A 416 7.98 15.24 -2.77
CA ALA A 416 7.34 15.96 -3.86
C ALA A 416 7.92 15.47 -5.19
N GLU A 417 7.06 15.06 -6.11
CA GLU A 417 7.42 14.51 -7.42
C GLU A 417 6.86 15.36 -8.55
N PHE A 418 6.54 16.66 -8.26
CA PHE A 418 5.80 17.52 -9.18
C PHE A 418 6.63 18.08 -10.33
N ASP A 419 7.93 18.05 -10.24
CA ASP A 419 8.88 18.56 -11.24
C ASP A 419 9.93 17.54 -11.67
N ASP A 420 9.82 16.28 -11.22
CA ASP A 420 10.72 15.18 -11.59
C ASP A 420 10.90 15.02 -13.10
N CYS A 421 9.83 15.25 -13.85
CA CYS A 421 9.81 15.10 -15.31
C CYS A 421 10.33 16.31 -16.08
N VAL A 422 10.74 17.39 -15.40
CA VAL A 422 11.29 18.59 -16.07
C VAL A 422 12.50 18.24 -16.94
N SER A 423 13.36 17.36 -16.45
CA SER A 423 14.59 16.96 -17.12
C SER A 423 14.46 15.69 -17.99
N TRP A 424 13.29 15.04 -18.00
CA TRP A 424 13.01 13.87 -18.85
C TRP A 424 13.05 14.24 -20.34
N PRO A 425 13.50 13.37 -21.27
CA PRO A 425 13.48 13.65 -22.71
C PRO A 425 12.09 14.08 -23.21
N ALA A 426 12.08 15.03 -24.14
CA ALA A 426 10.82 15.42 -24.77
C ALA A 426 10.27 14.26 -25.61
N PRO A 427 8.97 13.93 -25.51
CA PRO A 427 8.41 12.82 -26.27
C PRO A 427 8.42 13.12 -27.77
N VAL A 428 8.87 12.17 -28.55
CA VAL A 428 8.72 12.15 -30.02
C VAL A 428 7.34 11.61 -30.41
N ARG A 429 6.87 10.64 -29.62
CA ARG A 429 5.53 10.05 -29.77
C ARG A 429 4.89 9.96 -28.39
N HIS A 430 3.58 10.12 -28.37
CA HIS A 430 2.80 9.90 -27.15
C HIS A 430 1.57 9.08 -27.52
N ASP A 431 1.48 7.88 -26.95
CA ASP A 431 0.28 7.05 -26.98
C ASP A 431 -0.36 7.13 -25.59
N PRO A 432 -1.42 7.92 -25.41
CA PRO A 432 -2.01 8.12 -24.11
C PRO A 432 -2.61 6.81 -23.56
N PRO A 433 -2.65 6.61 -22.25
CA PRO A 433 -3.27 5.45 -21.61
C PRO A 433 -4.69 5.17 -22.14
N ILE A 434 -5.47 6.22 -22.31
CA ILE A 434 -6.83 6.18 -22.88
C ILE A 434 -6.93 7.12 -24.07
N THR A 435 -7.36 6.60 -25.21
CA THR A 435 -7.67 7.41 -26.38
C THR A 435 -9.09 7.98 -26.26
N ARG A 436 -9.24 9.13 -25.65
CA ARG A 436 -10.49 9.90 -25.69
C ARG A 436 -10.30 11.18 -26.48
N SER A 437 -11.31 11.56 -27.24
CA SER A 437 -11.34 12.85 -27.92
C SER A 437 -11.39 14.00 -26.90
N THR A 438 -10.78 15.09 -27.28
CA THR A 438 -10.69 16.40 -26.62
C THR A 438 -11.91 16.78 -25.79
N GLY A 439 -11.73 17.05 -24.50
CA GLY A 439 -12.77 17.48 -23.59
C GLY A 439 -12.79 16.71 -22.27
N ALA A 440 -11.64 16.13 -21.86
CA ALA A 440 -11.52 15.62 -20.50
C ALA A 440 -11.95 16.71 -19.50
N PRO A 441 -12.81 16.39 -18.52
CA PRO A 441 -13.21 17.36 -17.52
C PRO A 441 -11.97 17.88 -16.77
N PRO A 442 -12.04 19.08 -16.17
CA PRO A 442 -11.01 19.54 -15.27
C PRO A 442 -10.72 18.45 -14.22
N TRP A 443 -9.45 18.34 -13.83
CA TRP A 443 -9.05 17.39 -12.80
C TRP A 443 -9.94 17.52 -11.55
N GLY A 444 -10.18 16.41 -10.86
CA GLY A 444 -11.03 16.36 -9.67
C GLY A 444 -12.53 16.47 -9.92
N SER A 445 -12.97 16.59 -11.17
CA SER A 445 -14.40 16.62 -11.48
C SER A 445 -14.87 15.28 -12.04
N PRO A 446 -16.04 14.76 -11.61
CA PRO A 446 -16.74 13.72 -12.37
C PRO A 446 -17.03 14.28 -13.75
N ASP A 447 -17.01 13.44 -14.78
CA ASP A 447 -17.38 13.89 -16.14
C ASP A 447 -18.86 14.29 -16.18
N PRO A 448 -19.21 15.59 -16.16
CA PRO A 448 -20.60 16.02 -16.01
C PRO A 448 -21.35 16.12 -17.34
N SER A 449 -20.67 15.93 -18.47
CA SER A 449 -21.18 16.48 -19.75
C SER A 449 -21.74 15.44 -20.72
N GLY A 450 -22.09 14.24 -20.24
CA GLY A 450 -22.69 13.22 -21.10
C GLY A 450 -21.69 12.56 -22.06
N SER A 451 -20.40 12.65 -21.77
CA SER A 451 -19.40 11.81 -22.46
C SER A 451 -19.71 10.33 -22.24
N PRO A 452 -19.52 9.48 -23.25
CA PRO A 452 -19.76 8.05 -23.07
C PRO A 452 -18.88 7.49 -21.97
N PRO A 453 -19.36 6.50 -21.17
CA PRO A 453 -18.56 5.84 -20.15
C PRO A 453 -17.24 5.31 -20.70
N LEU A 454 -16.19 5.25 -19.85
CA LEU A 454 -14.86 4.74 -20.25
C LEU A 454 -14.90 3.28 -20.71
N VAL A 455 -15.86 2.52 -20.21
CA VAL A 455 -16.03 1.09 -20.47
C VAL A 455 -17.47 0.78 -20.88
N PRO A 456 -17.71 -0.34 -21.61
CA PRO A 456 -19.08 -0.77 -21.92
C PRO A 456 -19.92 -0.96 -20.64
N PRO A 457 -21.21 -0.58 -20.63
CA PRO A 457 -22.11 -0.76 -19.48
C PRO A 457 -22.26 -2.22 -19.01
N THR A 458 -21.87 -3.17 -19.85
CA THR A 458 -21.92 -4.61 -19.57
C THR A 458 -20.70 -5.12 -18.80
N LEU A 459 -19.62 -4.33 -18.68
CA LEU A 459 -18.44 -4.72 -17.92
C LEU A 459 -18.60 -4.31 -16.44
N PRO A 460 -18.80 -5.24 -15.50
CA PRO A 460 -18.91 -4.88 -14.10
C PRO A 460 -17.56 -4.45 -13.51
N VAL A 461 -17.54 -3.33 -12.78
CA VAL A 461 -16.34 -2.77 -12.16
C VAL A 461 -16.56 -2.50 -10.68
N LEU A 462 -15.77 -3.14 -9.83
CA LEU A 462 -15.70 -2.84 -8.40
C LEU A 462 -14.58 -1.83 -8.15
N VAL A 463 -14.92 -0.67 -7.59
CA VAL A 463 -13.97 0.39 -7.19
C VAL A 463 -13.87 0.42 -5.67
N LEU A 464 -12.69 0.15 -5.14
CA LEU A 464 -12.40 0.19 -3.70
C LEU A 464 -11.51 1.38 -3.37
N SER A 465 -11.76 2.02 -2.22
CA SER A 465 -10.93 3.12 -1.72
C SER A 465 -10.82 3.04 -0.20
N GLY A 466 -9.62 3.21 0.33
CA GLY A 466 -9.38 3.32 1.75
C GLY A 466 -9.84 4.67 2.30
N GLY A 467 -10.58 4.67 3.42
CA GLY A 467 -11.08 5.90 4.03
C GLY A 467 -10.00 6.81 4.62
N LEU A 468 -8.78 6.30 4.77
CA LEU A 468 -7.58 7.00 5.28
C LEU A 468 -6.45 7.05 4.23
N ASP A 469 -6.71 6.63 3.01
CA ASP A 469 -5.76 6.66 1.92
C ASP A 469 -5.52 8.11 1.46
N THR A 470 -4.29 8.58 1.56
CA THR A 470 -3.84 9.89 1.07
C THR A 470 -3.02 9.81 -0.20
N LEU A 471 -2.61 8.62 -0.63
CA LEU A 471 -1.88 8.41 -1.88
C LEU A 471 -2.84 8.39 -3.08
N THR A 472 -3.89 7.58 -2.94
CA THR A 472 -5.00 7.49 -3.89
C THR A 472 -6.31 7.76 -3.15
N PRO A 473 -6.60 9.04 -2.90
CA PRO A 473 -7.72 9.47 -2.06
C PRO A 473 -9.06 8.87 -2.46
N TRP A 474 -9.88 8.57 -1.47
CA TRP A 474 -11.22 8.01 -1.72
C TRP A 474 -12.10 8.90 -2.60
N THR A 475 -11.83 10.21 -2.67
CA THR A 475 -12.48 11.16 -3.59
C THR A 475 -12.16 10.83 -5.03
N ASP A 476 -10.93 10.43 -5.33
CA ASP A 476 -10.47 10.07 -6.67
C ASP A 476 -11.12 8.78 -7.13
N GLY A 477 -11.25 7.78 -6.25
CA GLY A 477 -12.02 6.57 -6.53
C GLY A 477 -13.51 6.85 -6.84
N ALA A 478 -14.10 7.86 -6.16
CA ALA A 478 -15.47 8.29 -6.47
C ALA A 478 -15.56 8.96 -7.85
N VAL A 479 -14.55 9.75 -8.24
CA VAL A 479 -14.45 10.35 -9.59
C VAL A 479 -14.34 9.25 -10.64
N VAL A 480 -13.46 8.26 -10.45
CA VAL A 480 -13.31 7.14 -11.38
C VAL A 480 -14.63 6.35 -11.53
N ALA A 481 -15.32 6.08 -10.44
CA ALA A 481 -16.60 5.38 -10.50
C ALA A 481 -17.66 6.18 -11.27
N ALA A 482 -17.66 7.51 -11.13
CA ALA A 482 -18.55 8.37 -11.92
C ALA A 482 -18.20 8.37 -13.42
N GLN A 483 -16.92 8.36 -13.78
CA GLN A 483 -16.44 8.26 -15.16
C GLN A 483 -16.74 6.90 -15.80
N LEU A 484 -16.73 5.83 -15.02
CA LEU A 484 -17.11 4.48 -15.44
C LEU A 484 -18.64 4.31 -15.56
N GLY A 485 -19.41 5.17 -14.92
CA GLY A 485 -20.87 5.21 -15.00
C GLY A 485 -21.55 3.97 -14.39
N PRO A 486 -22.63 3.46 -15.01
CA PRO A 486 -23.44 2.37 -14.45
C PRO A 486 -22.71 1.03 -14.33
N SER A 487 -21.57 0.87 -14.98
CA SER A 487 -20.72 -0.32 -14.88
C SER A 487 -20.07 -0.45 -13.48
N ALA A 488 -19.88 0.68 -12.79
CA ALA A 488 -19.09 0.73 -11.58
C ALA A 488 -19.93 0.74 -10.31
N ARG A 489 -19.36 0.11 -9.27
CA ARG A 489 -19.80 0.32 -7.90
C ARG A 489 -18.62 0.72 -7.03
N TRP A 490 -18.67 1.93 -6.51
CA TRP A 490 -17.69 2.43 -5.56
C TRP A 490 -17.99 2.02 -4.12
N VAL A 491 -16.97 1.57 -3.39
CA VAL A 491 -17.04 1.19 -1.99
C VAL A 491 -15.87 1.83 -1.23
N LYS A 492 -16.18 2.80 -0.38
CA LYS A 492 -15.23 3.35 0.59
C LYS A 492 -15.16 2.44 1.81
N VAL A 493 -13.98 1.89 2.09
CA VAL A 493 -13.72 1.05 3.26
C VAL A 493 -13.17 1.95 4.39
N GLU A 494 -13.98 2.15 5.42
CA GLU A 494 -13.64 3.07 6.51
C GLU A 494 -12.42 2.58 7.30
N ASN A 495 -11.60 3.52 7.79
CA ASN A 495 -10.44 3.26 8.65
C ASN A 495 -9.33 2.39 8.02
N THR A 496 -9.33 2.17 6.72
CA THR A 496 -8.26 1.51 5.97
C THR A 496 -7.41 2.53 5.23
N ILE A 497 -6.16 2.17 5.02
CA ILE A 497 -5.14 2.93 4.29
C ILE A 497 -5.03 2.39 2.84
N HIS A 498 -3.96 2.76 2.15
CA HIS A 498 -3.65 2.42 0.77
C HIS A 498 -3.67 0.90 0.51
N VAL A 499 -4.17 0.47 -0.66
CA VAL A 499 -4.32 -0.93 -1.10
C VAL A 499 -5.14 -1.76 -0.10
N THR A 500 -6.43 -1.47 -0.10
CA THR A 500 -7.36 -1.86 0.97
C THR A 500 -7.62 -3.36 1.05
N ALA A 501 -7.58 -4.11 -0.07
CA ALA A 501 -7.93 -5.53 -0.09
C ALA A 501 -6.74 -6.46 0.20
N LEU A 502 -5.53 -6.05 -0.11
CA LEU A 502 -4.31 -6.77 0.27
C LEU A 502 -4.06 -6.58 1.76
N ALA A 503 -3.51 -7.61 2.42
CA ALA A 503 -3.23 -7.58 3.86
C ALA A 503 -4.42 -7.08 4.72
N ASP A 504 -5.66 -7.39 4.35
CA ASP A 504 -6.87 -6.99 5.05
C ASP A 504 -7.10 -7.83 6.34
N PRO A 505 -6.74 -7.32 7.52
CA PRO A 505 -6.83 -8.10 8.76
C PRO A 505 -8.28 -8.31 9.22
N TYR A 506 -9.23 -7.63 8.58
CA TYR A 506 -10.65 -7.69 8.94
C TYR A 506 -11.48 -8.56 7.98
N GLY A 507 -10.88 -8.99 6.88
CA GLY A 507 -11.49 -9.84 5.86
C GLY A 507 -12.67 -9.20 5.11
N CYS A 508 -12.85 -7.88 5.21
CA CYS A 508 -13.95 -7.17 4.57
C CYS A 508 -13.66 -6.85 3.11
N ALA A 509 -12.61 -6.07 2.83
CA ALA A 509 -12.28 -5.66 1.47
C ALA A 509 -11.86 -6.86 0.63
N SER A 510 -11.01 -7.73 1.16
CA SER A 510 -10.62 -9.00 0.53
C SER A 510 -11.82 -9.92 0.28
N GLY A 511 -12.78 -9.96 1.22
CA GLY A 511 -14.04 -10.68 1.08
C GLY A 511 -14.93 -10.12 -0.03
N LEU A 512 -15.02 -8.78 -0.17
CA LEU A 512 -15.75 -8.11 -1.25
C LEU A 512 -15.15 -8.42 -2.62
N VAL A 513 -13.81 -8.36 -2.75
CA VAL A 513 -13.11 -8.76 -3.98
C VAL A 513 -13.43 -10.20 -4.36
N ARG A 514 -13.25 -11.14 -3.42
CA ARG A 514 -13.56 -12.56 -3.67
C ARG A 514 -15.02 -12.82 -4.01
N GLN A 515 -15.95 -12.11 -3.38
CA GLN A 515 -17.39 -12.22 -3.70
C GLN A 515 -17.68 -11.68 -5.10
N PHE A 516 -17.10 -10.56 -5.45
CA PHE A 516 -17.25 -9.93 -6.76
C PHE A 516 -16.72 -10.83 -7.88
N VAL A 517 -15.49 -11.34 -7.76
CA VAL A 517 -14.89 -12.26 -8.75
C VAL A 517 -15.75 -13.53 -8.93
N ARG A 518 -16.37 -14.05 -7.86
CA ARG A 518 -17.27 -15.19 -7.99
C ARG A 518 -18.52 -14.87 -8.78
N ARG A 519 -19.11 -13.68 -8.57
CA ARG A 519 -20.44 -13.30 -9.13
C ARG A 519 -20.48 -11.82 -9.51
N PRO A 520 -19.75 -11.41 -10.57
CA PRO A 520 -19.68 -9.99 -10.96
C PRO A 520 -21.04 -9.43 -11.39
N GLU A 521 -21.94 -10.27 -11.89
CA GLU A 521 -23.32 -9.90 -12.23
C GLU A 521 -24.14 -9.42 -11.03
N ARG A 522 -23.69 -9.71 -9.80
CA ARG A 522 -24.33 -9.26 -8.56
C ARG A 522 -23.70 -8.00 -7.95
N LEU A 523 -22.84 -7.33 -8.66
CA LEU A 523 -22.10 -6.17 -8.17
C LEU A 523 -22.98 -5.19 -7.38
N HIS A 524 -24.09 -4.75 -7.96
CA HIS A 524 -24.94 -3.72 -7.35
C HIS A 524 -25.81 -4.24 -6.19
N SER A 525 -26.00 -5.55 -6.07
CA SER A 525 -26.74 -6.19 -4.95
C SER A 525 -25.84 -6.74 -3.85
N MET A 526 -24.52 -6.63 -3.99
CA MET A 526 -23.53 -7.11 -3.01
C MET A 526 -23.70 -6.41 -1.67
N ASP A 527 -23.67 -7.12 -0.54
CA ASP A 527 -23.64 -6.50 0.81
C ASP A 527 -22.25 -5.92 1.09
N THR A 528 -22.17 -4.60 1.13
CA THR A 528 -20.95 -3.85 1.45
C THR A 528 -20.97 -3.27 2.86
N SER A 529 -21.89 -3.70 3.72
CA SER A 529 -22.09 -3.13 5.06
C SER A 529 -20.87 -3.30 5.98
N CYS A 530 -20.03 -4.31 5.75
CA CYS A 530 -18.78 -4.51 6.48
C CYS A 530 -17.82 -3.33 6.34
N ALA A 531 -17.78 -2.65 5.17
CA ALA A 531 -16.88 -1.53 4.90
C ALA A 531 -17.04 -0.37 5.89
N ARG A 532 -18.22 -0.18 6.47
CA ARG A 532 -18.50 0.84 7.49
C ARG A 532 -18.21 0.36 8.92
N ARG A 533 -17.87 -0.90 9.11
CA ARG A 533 -17.67 -1.51 10.43
C ARG A 533 -16.22 -1.81 10.77
N ILE A 534 -15.28 -1.40 9.91
CA ILE A 534 -13.84 -1.54 10.20
C ILE A 534 -13.50 -0.79 11.49
N PRO A 535 -12.80 -1.40 12.43
CA PRO A 535 -12.34 -0.75 13.64
C PRO A 535 -11.48 0.49 13.35
N GLU A 536 -11.53 1.44 14.27
CA GLU A 536 -10.74 2.66 14.19
C GLU A 536 -9.23 2.42 14.41
N VAL A 537 -8.39 3.23 13.79
CA VAL A 537 -6.96 3.30 14.13
C VAL A 537 -6.82 3.81 15.57
N ARG A 538 -6.07 3.08 16.40
CA ARG A 538 -5.85 3.45 17.79
C ARG A 538 -4.76 4.51 17.91
N VAL A 539 -5.17 5.75 17.98
CA VAL A 539 -4.25 6.87 18.15
C VAL A 539 -3.69 6.91 19.56
N VAL A 540 -2.38 7.08 19.67
CA VAL A 540 -1.69 7.24 20.97
C VAL A 540 -2.27 8.44 21.73
N GLY A 541 -2.76 8.21 22.94
CA GLY A 541 -3.36 9.27 23.76
C GLY A 541 -2.34 10.33 24.15
N GLU A 542 -1.12 9.94 24.56
CA GLU A 542 -0.03 10.84 24.91
C GLU A 542 1.32 10.14 24.93
N PHE A 543 2.40 10.91 24.73
CA PHE A 543 3.78 10.49 24.97
C PHE A 543 4.34 11.18 26.23
N PRO A 544 4.08 10.69 27.42
CA PRO A 544 4.60 11.31 28.64
C PRO A 544 6.13 11.15 28.70
N ARG A 545 6.83 12.21 29.13
CA ARG A 545 8.28 12.14 29.26
C ARG A 545 8.70 11.36 30.50
N ARG A 546 7.90 11.41 31.58
CA ARG A 546 8.15 10.75 32.87
C ARG A 546 6.91 10.04 33.38
N LEU A 547 7.10 9.07 34.27
CA LEU A 547 6.03 8.33 34.93
C LEU A 547 4.98 9.25 35.61
N SER A 548 5.44 10.36 36.24
CA SER A 548 4.54 11.33 36.89
C SER A 548 3.53 11.99 35.93
N GLY A 549 3.90 12.13 34.65
CA GLY A 549 3.03 12.68 33.61
C GLY A 549 2.11 11.67 32.96
N THR A 550 2.19 10.38 33.33
CA THR A 550 1.33 9.34 32.76
C THR A 550 -0.04 9.37 33.42
N THR A 551 -1.11 9.33 32.63
CA THR A 551 -2.47 9.17 33.11
C THR A 551 -2.64 7.82 33.80
N PRO A 552 -3.06 7.73 35.08
CA PRO A 552 -3.22 6.44 35.76
C PRO A 552 -4.38 5.65 35.16
N ALA A 553 -4.22 4.33 34.99
CA ALA A 553 -5.30 3.47 34.57
C ALA A 553 -6.51 3.58 35.54
N SER A 554 -7.74 3.52 35.00
CA SER A 554 -8.97 3.62 35.77
C SER A 554 -9.13 2.39 36.70
N PRO A 555 -9.45 2.56 37.99
CA PRO A 555 -9.59 1.44 38.91
C PRO A 555 -10.85 0.61 38.60
N ARG A 556 -10.76 -0.71 38.85
CA ARG A 556 -11.90 -1.65 38.84
C ARG A 556 -12.17 -2.17 40.24
N LYS A 557 -13.31 -2.87 40.40
CA LYS A 557 -13.68 -3.54 41.67
C LYS A 557 -12.51 -4.41 42.17
N GLY A 558 -12.17 -4.25 43.44
CA GLY A 558 -11.07 -4.98 44.09
C GLY A 558 -9.68 -4.34 43.90
N ASN A 559 -9.56 -3.15 43.29
CA ASN A 559 -8.30 -2.43 43.23
C ASN A 559 -7.98 -1.78 44.57
N GLN A 560 -6.73 -1.99 45.04
CA GLN A 560 -6.14 -1.38 46.25
C GLN A 560 -4.96 -0.48 45.88
N ALA A 561 -4.48 -0.54 44.64
CA ALA A 561 -3.32 0.25 44.21
C ALA A 561 -3.66 1.73 44.11
N LYS A 562 -2.85 2.60 44.68
CA LYS A 562 -2.91 4.06 44.57
C LYS A 562 -2.63 4.49 43.11
N ALA A 563 -2.89 5.76 42.80
CA ALA A 563 -2.66 6.32 41.45
C ALA A 563 -1.22 6.05 40.91
N ALA A 564 -0.21 6.13 41.77
CA ALA A 564 1.18 5.82 41.38
C ALA A 564 1.35 4.37 40.87
N GLY A 565 0.78 3.38 41.54
CA GLY A 565 0.81 1.98 41.07
C GLY A 565 0.04 1.79 39.77
N ARG A 566 -1.09 2.48 39.62
CA ARG A 566 -1.88 2.46 38.37
C ARG A 566 -1.18 3.18 37.19
N ARG A 567 -0.32 4.18 37.46
CA ARG A 567 0.58 4.77 36.45
C ARG A 567 1.64 3.79 35.97
N LEU A 568 2.26 3.03 36.90
CA LEU A 568 3.19 1.96 36.51
C LEU A 568 2.51 0.95 35.57
N ALA A 569 1.29 0.53 35.91
CA ALA A 569 0.54 -0.40 35.06
C ALA A 569 0.21 0.21 33.67
N ALA A 570 -0.13 1.48 33.61
CA ALA A 570 -0.37 2.18 32.34
C ALA A 570 0.90 2.28 31.48
N VAL A 571 2.07 2.55 32.08
CA VAL A 571 3.37 2.53 31.39
C VAL A 571 3.70 1.13 30.87
N GLY A 572 3.41 0.08 31.66
CA GLY A 572 3.58 -1.31 31.19
C GLY A 572 2.74 -1.62 29.96
N ALA A 573 1.46 -1.22 29.96
CA ALA A 573 0.58 -1.41 28.83
C ALA A 573 1.04 -0.60 27.60
N ALA A 574 1.41 0.67 27.80
CA ALA A 574 1.93 1.51 26.73
C ALA A 574 3.20 0.95 26.09
N ALA A 575 4.13 0.41 26.90
CA ALA A 575 5.36 -0.20 26.39
C ALA A 575 5.11 -1.48 25.57
N VAL A 576 4.12 -2.30 25.97
CA VAL A 576 3.72 -3.49 25.21
C VAL A 576 3.04 -3.08 23.91
N GLY A 577 2.07 -2.14 23.94
CA GLY A 577 1.41 -1.67 22.74
C GLY A 577 2.35 -0.94 21.78
N ASP A 578 3.35 -0.21 22.32
CA ASP A 578 4.40 0.41 21.52
C ASP A 578 5.27 -0.65 20.81
N ALA A 579 5.67 -1.72 21.51
CA ALA A 579 6.46 -2.81 20.94
C ALA A 579 5.69 -3.54 19.81
N ILE A 580 4.39 -3.82 20.00
CA ILE A 580 3.53 -4.40 18.96
C ILE A 580 3.46 -3.47 17.75
N ALA A 581 3.21 -2.17 17.97
CA ALA A 581 3.12 -1.20 16.88
C ALA A 581 4.44 -1.00 16.11
N GLN A 582 5.59 -1.25 16.74
CA GLN A 582 6.90 -1.21 16.08
C GLN A 582 7.24 -2.51 15.33
N TRP A 583 6.53 -3.61 15.56
CA TRP A 583 6.81 -4.90 14.92
C TRP A 583 6.79 -4.83 13.40
N TRP A 584 5.85 -4.10 12.81
CA TRP A 584 5.73 -3.89 11.35
C TRP A 584 6.92 -3.19 10.70
N TYR A 585 7.78 -2.52 11.49
CA TYR A 585 8.95 -1.78 11.00
C TYR A 585 10.26 -2.50 11.30
N LEU A 586 10.21 -3.79 11.70
CA LEU A 586 11.43 -4.50 12.08
C LEU A 586 12.06 -5.18 10.86
N PRO A 587 13.31 -4.82 10.49
CA PRO A 587 14.11 -5.59 9.53
C PRO A 587 14.70 -6.83 10.22
N GLY A 588 13.88 -7.69 10.79
CA GLY A 588 14.30 -8.83 11.61
C GLY A 588 13.62 -8.86 12.97
N SER A 589 14.17 -9.62 13.93
CA SER A 589 13.49 -9.94 15.18
C SER A 589 13.70 -8.94 16.32
N ARG A 590 14.38 -7.78 16.11
CA ARG A 590 14.76 -6.88 17.21
C ARG A 590 14.35 -5.43 17.03
N GLY A 591 13.57 -4.90 18.00
CA GLY A 591 13.11 -3.51 18.06
C GLY A 591 13.61 -2.77 19.30
N HIS A 592 13.38 -1.44 19.33
CA HIS A 592 13.82 -0.56 20.41
C HIS A 592 12.65 0.23 21.01
N GLY A 593 12.66 0.42 22.34
CA GLY A 593 11.70 1.29 23.01
C GLY A 593 11.98 2.77 22.72
N LEU A 594 10.93 3.59 22.78
CA LEU A 594 10.95 5.02 22.49
C LEU A 594 12.11 5.79 23.15
N ARG A 595 12.47 5.43 24.38
CA ARG A 595 13.52 6.12 25.17
C ARG A 595 14.63 5.19 25.62
N GLY A 596 14.75 4.02 25.00
CA GLY A 596 15.78 3.03 25.26
C GLY A 596 15.23 1.68 25.71
N GLY A 597 16.15 0.74 25.95
CA GLY A 597 15.81 -0.67 26.04
C GLY A 597 15.51 -1.25 24.65
N TRP A 598 15.22 -2.54 24.62
CA TRP A 598 14.93 -3.25 23.37
C TRP A 598 13.94 -4.39 23.61
N PHE A 599 13.38 -4.93 22.55
CA PHE A 599 12.56 -6.13 22.57
C PHE A 599 12.94 -7.04 21.39
N SER A 600 12.75 -8.34 21.55
CA SER A 600 12.70 -9.28 20.43
C SER A 600 11.27 -9.61 20.10
N ALA A 601 11.03 -10.00 18.83
CA ALA A 601 9.75 -10.48 18.35
C ALA A 601 9.98 -11.70 17.45
N GLU A 602 9.23 -12.77 17.69
CA GLU A 602 9.35 -14.03 16.97
C GLU A 602 7.94 -14.58 16.65
N GLY A 603 7.80 -15.21 15.46
CA GLY A 603 6.56 -15.80 14.96
C GLY A 603 5.71 -14.83 14.16
N ASP A 604 4.76 -15.37 13.38
CA ASP A 604 3.90 -14.64 12.45
C ASP A 604 2.44 -14.63 12.90
N GLU A 605 1.77 -15.77 12.99
CA GLU A 605 0.39 -15.86 13.48
C GLU A 605 0.31 -15.68 15.00
N SER A 606 1.29 -16.16 15.74
CA SER A 606 1.45 -15.97 17.18
C SER A 606 2.78 -15.30 17.46
N VAL A 607 2.77 -13.98 17.50
CA VAL A 607 3.99 -13.18 17.75
C VAL A 607 4.28 -13.15 19.23
N GLN A 608 5.44 -13.66 19.64
CA GLN A 608 5.98 -13.54 20.99
C GLN A 608 6.95 -12.36 21.07
N LEU A 609 6.73 -11.46 22.02
CA LEU A 609 7.61 -10.32 22.29
C LEU A 609 8.24 -10.46 23.68
N ASP A 610 9.58 -10.43 23.72
CA ASP A 610 10.35 -10.39 24.97
C ASP A 610 10.94 -8.99 25.18
N LEU A 611 10.49 -8.29 26.25
CA LEU A 611 10.85 -6.92 26.55
C LEU A 611 12.02 -6.86 27.53
N HIS A 612 13.09 -6.13 27.14
CA HIS A 612 14.34 -6.00 27.91
C HIS A 612 14.59 -4.52 28.28
N LYS A 613 14.19 -4.14 29.49
CA LYS A 613 14.32 -2.77 30.02
C LYS A 613 13.75 -1.70 29.06
N VAL A 614 12.67 -2.04 28.36
CA VAL A 614 12.01 -1.12 27.42
C VAL A 614 11.55 0.13 28.17
N ARG A 615 11.86 1.30 27.62
CA ARG A 615 11.49 2.60 28.18
C ARG A 615 10.53 3.34 27.25
N PHE A 616 9.27 3.38 27.63
CA PHE A 616 8.27 4.27 27.02
C PHE A 616 8.35 5.68 27.64
N VAL A 617 8.63 5.76 28.95
CA VAL A 617 8.97 6.98 29.68
C VAL A 617 10.43 6.93 30.11
N ALA A 618 11.07 8.10 30.36
CA ALA A 618 12.50 8.18 30.64
C ALA A 618 12.90 7.54 31.97
N ASP A 619 12.00 7.56 32.97
CA ASP A 619 12.27 7.19 34.36
C ASP A 619 11.59 5.88 34.80
N ALA A 620 11.14 5.05 33.87
CA ALA A 620 10.66 3.70 34.16
C ALA A 620 11.11 2.69 33.09
N THR A 621 11.35 1.44 33.50
CA THR A 621 11.68 0.32 32.61
C THR A 621 10.64 -0.77 32.72
N VAL A 622 10.39 -1.45 31.57
CA VAL A 622 9.46 -2.57 31.44
C VAL A 622 10.23 -3.80 30.97
N GLU A 623 10.08 -4.90 31.72
CA GLU A 623 10.67 -6.21 31.41
C GLU A 623 9.59 -7.28 31.45
N GLY A 624 9.64 -8.26 30.56
CA GLY A 624 8.71 -9.39 30.55
C GLY A 624 8.31 -9.80 29.15
N ARG A 625 7.20 -10.52 29.06
CA ARG A 625 6.76 -11.15 27.82
C ARG A 625 5.34 -10.72 27.43
N ALA A 626 5.12 -10.56 26.14
CA ALA A 626 3.80 -10.42 25.54
C ALA A 626 3.61 -11.46 24.44
N THR A 627 2.37 -11.84 24.19
CA THR A 627 1.96 -12.67 23.04
C THR A 627 0.85 -11.95 22.34
N TRP A 628 0.96 -11.85 21.03
CA TRP A 628 -0.06 -11.28 20.14
C TRP A 628 -0.42 -12.30 19.06
N ASN A 629 -1.66 -12.76 19.05
CA ASN A 629 -2.17 -13.57 17.95
C ASN A 629 -2.73 -12.64 16.88
N THR A 630 -2.12 -12.63 15.70
CA THR A 630 -2.45 -11.70 14.59
C THR A 630 -3.82 -12.00 13.98
N ALA A 631 -4.20 -13.28 13.89
CA ALA A 631 -5.48 -13.71 13.32
C ALA A 631 -6.68 -13.37 14.22
N THR A 632 -6.56 -13.55 15.54
CA THR A 632 -7.66 -13.27 16.49
C THR A 632 -7.58 -11.87 17.10
N GLY A 633 -6.44 -11.18 16.97
CA GLY A 633 -6.15 -9.91 17.62
C GLY A 633 -5.98 -10.03 19.15
N LEU A 634 -5.89 -11.24 19.73
CA LEU A 634 -5.72 -11.38 21.16
C LEU A 634 -4.30 -11.03 21.59
N VAL A 635 -4.18 -10.02 22.47
CA VAL A 635 -2.92 -9.69 23.17
C VAL A 635 -3.00 -10.09 24.63
N THR A 636 -1.99 -10.80 25.11
CA THR A 636 -1.75 -11.08 26.53
C THR A 636 -0.32 -10.72 26.90
N ALA A 637 -0.10 -10.18 28.11
CA ALA A 637 1.26 -9.92 28.56
C ALA A 637 1.40 -10.05 30.08
N ARG A 638 2.63 -10.38 30.49
CA ARG A 638 3.07 -10.33 31.89
C ARG A 638 4.39 -9.57 31.96
N VAL A 639 4.37 -8.41 32.60
CA VAL A 639 5.52 -7.53 32.70
C VAL A 639 5.78 -7.06 34.14
N VAL A 640 7.04 -6.74 34.42
CA VAL A 640 7.47 -6.03 35.61
C VAL A 640 7.88 -4.62 35.21
N VAL A 641 7.25 -3.63 35.84
CA VAL A 641 7.54 -2.22 35.65
C VAL A 641 8.32 -1.70 36.85
N LYS A 642 9.48 -1.13 36.58
CA LYS A 642 10.36 -0.53 37.60
C LYS A 642 10.43 0.98 37.39
N GLY A 643 9.96 1.76 38.35
CA GLY A 643 9.94 3.23 38.32
C GLY A 643 10.89 3.86 39.31
N PRO A 644 10.84 5.20 39.47
CA PRO A 644 11.65 5.95 40.43
C PRO A 644 11.46 5.49 41.88
N ARG A 645 12.45 5.76 42.74
CA ARG A 645 12.40 5.45 44.17
C ARG A 645 12.05 3.99 44.50
N ARG A 646 12.54 3.06 43.66
CA ARG A 646 12.27 1.61 43.77
C ARG A 646 10.77 1.22 43.65
N ALA A 647 9.93 2.10 43.15
CA ALA A 647 8.54 1.75 42.87
C ALA A 647 8.46 0.66 41.80
N THR A 648 7.71 -0.41 42.07
CA THR A 648 7.56 -1.53 41.14
C THR A 648 6.10 -1.97 41.04
N ALA A 649 5.75 -2.60 39.91
CA ALA A 649 4.49 -3.30 39.73
C ALA A 649 4.70 -4.50 38.83
N THR A 650 4.13 -5.65 39.20
CA THR A 650 3.97 -6.80 38.32
C THR A 650 2.56 -6.75 37.75
N VAL A 651 2.46 -6.70 36.44
CA VAL A 651 1.19 -6.47 35.73
C VAL A 651 0.95 -7.59 34.72
N ARG A 652 -0.24 -8.16 34.77
CA ARG A 652 -0.80 -9.01 33.71
C ARG A 652 -1.82 -8.17 32.97
N MET A 653 -1.82 -8.28 31.64
CA MET A 653 -2.75 -7.52 30.81
C MET A 653 -3.31 -8.34 29.66
N ARG A 654 -4.51 -7.95 29.23
CA ARG A 654 -5.21 -8.58 28.10
C ARG A 654 -6.07 -7.56 27.37
N TRP A 655 -6.05 -7.59 26.04
CA TRP A 655 -7.00 -6.90 25.17
C TRP A 655 -7.17 -7.62 23.83
N HIS A 656 -8.14 -7.19 23.01
CA HIS A 656 -8.32 -7.63 21.64
C HIS A 656 -7.97 -6.49 20.68
N ASP A 657 -6.96 -6.70 19.87
CA ASP A 657 -6.35 -5.71 18.97
C ASP A 657 -7.28 -5.33 17.81
N LEU A 658 -8.02 -6.30 17.28
CA LEU A 658 -8.94 -6.14 16.15
C LEU A 658 -10.36 -5.72 16.57
N ALA A 659 -10.63 -5.48 17.86
CA ALA A 659 -11.94 -5.07 18.33
C ALA A 659 -12.17 -3.57 18.16
N ARG A 660 -13.43 -3.16 18.04
CA ARG A 660 -13.82 -1.74 18.11
C ARG A 660 -13.75 -1.24 19.55
N HIS A 661 -13.19 -0.05 19.77
CA HIS A 661 -12.98 0.59 21.07
C HIS A 661 -12.41 -0.36 22.14
N PRO A 662 -11.28 -1.06 21.85
CA PRO A 662 -10.77 -2.09 22.73
C PRO A 662 -10.28 -1.51 24.05
N ARG A 663 -10.47 -2.26 25.11
CA ARG A 663 -10.01 -1.91 26.46
C ARG A 663 -9.03 -2.95 26.99
N ALA A 664 -7.88 -2.50 27.47
CA ALA A 664 -6.93 -3.37 28.15
C ALA A 664 -7.32 -3.55 29.63
N THR A 665 -7.50 -4.78 30.04
CA THR A 665 -7.69 -5.16 31.45
C THR A 665 -6.32 -5.42 32.09
N LEU A 666 -6.05 -4.76 33.21
CA LEU A 666 -4.79 -4.81 33.95
C LEU A 666 -5.03 -5.40 35.34
N THR A 667 -4.28 -6.45 35.68
CA THR A 667 -4.31 -7.08 37.01
C THR A 667 -2.89 -7.32 37.52
N GLY A 668 -2.71 -7.42 38.86
CA GLY A 668 -1.40 -7.69 39.42
C GLY A 668 -1.22 -7.18 40.84
N ARG A 669 0.04 -6.82 41.16
CA ARG A 669 0.40 -6.25 42.48
C ARG A 669 1.48 -5.18 42.31
N THR A 670 1.43 -4.17 43.16
CA THR A 670 2.55 -3.23 43.37
C THR A 670 3.64 -3.88 44.21
N GLY A 671 4.86 -3.33 44.17
CA GLY A 671 5.97 -3.78 45.04
C GLY A 671 5.66 -3.70 46.55
N ALA A 672 4.72 -2.83 46.94
CA ALA A 672 4.19 -2.73 48.32
C ALA A 672 3.06 -3.75 48.58
N GLY A 673 2.83 -4.73 47.71
CA GLY A 673 1.83 -5.80 47.89
C GLY A 673 0.40 -5.42 47.53
N ALA A 674 0.05 -4.15 47.28
CA ALA A 674 -1.30 -3.71 46.99
C ALA A 674 -1.83 -4.35 45.68
N ARG A 675 -3.04 -4.91 45.72
CA ARG A 675 -3.72 -5.51 44.57
C ARG A 675 -4.02 -4.46 43.53
N LEU A 676 -3.58 -4.72 42.31
CA LEU A 676 -3.89 -3.93 41.13
C LEU A 676 -5.04 -4.56 40.35
N ALA A 677 -6.10 -3.81 40.10
CA ALA A 677 -7.18 -4.16 39.17
C ALA A 677 -7.63 -2.86 38.48
N ALA A 678 -7.31 -2.72 37.20
CA ALA A 678 -7.54 -1.47 36.47
C ALA A 678 -7.88 -1.75 34.99
N VAL A 679 -8.31 -0.69 34.30
CA VAL A 679 -8.63 -0.72 32.87
C VAL A 679 -8.20 0.60 32.24
N LEU A 680 -7.80 0.54 30.97
CA LEU A 680 -7.54 1.71 30.13
C LEU A 680 -7.96 1.41 28.67
N PRO A 681 -8.11 2.41 27.77
CA PRO A 681 -8.17 2.15 26.34
C PRO A 681 -6.96 1.31 25.94
N ALA A 682 -7.16 0.30 25.07
CA ALA A 682 -6.02 -0.52 24.61
C ALA A 682 -5.00 0.34 23.87
N PRO A 683 -3.72 0.17 24.15
CA PRO A 683 -2.66 1.01 23.59
C PRO A 683 -2.40 0.79 22.11
#